data_f7333a50809d08b47d16e7383daf871f
#
_entry.id   f7333a50809d08b47d16e7383daf871f
#
_cell.length_a   1.000
_cell.length_b   1.000
_cell.length_c   1.000
_cell.angle_alpha   90.00
_cell.angle_beta   90.00
_cell.angle_gamma   90.00
#
_symmetry.space_group_name_H-M   'P 1'
#
loop_
_entity.id
_entity.type
_entity.pdbx_description
1 polymer ?
#
loop_
_entity_poly.entity_id
_entity_poly.type
_entity_poly.pdbx_seq_one_letter_code
_entity_poly.pdbx_strand_id
1 'polypeptide(L)'
;MQIADKYSPREIESKWYDYWIDRRLFHSEPDERQPYTIVIPPPNVTGMLHMGHMLNNTLQDVLVRRARMSGRNACWVPGMDHASIATEAKVVAMLRERGIEKSQLTREEFLRYAWEWKEQYGGVILRQLRKLGASCDWERTCFTMDEARTESVLRVFCDLYDKGKIYRGVRMVNWDPAAQTALSDEEVIFKESHGKLYYLRYKVEGTEKHIIVATTRPETILGDTALCVNPEDPRYADLPADARVIVPLVGRSIPVIRDTYVDIEFGTGALKVTPAHDVNDYMLGEKYGLETIDIFNDDGTINDKVGMYVGEDRFDVRRRIEGDLAEAGLLEKTEEYTNNVGYSERTGVAIEPKLSMQWFLSMQELAEPATRAVMEDTIRFVPEKYKNTYRHWMENIKDWCISRQLWWGQRIPAWYLPKGGYVVAPTEEEALAKAREKAGDQSLRLSDLRQDDDVLDTWFSSWLWPISVFDGIRRPDNEEVKYYYPTDDLVTGPDIIFFWVARMIMAGYEYRGEEPFRNVYFTGIVRDKIGRKMSKQLGNSPDPLDLIDKYGADGVRMAMLISSSAGNDVMFDEALCEQGRNFGNKIWNAYRLVGGWAVDAAAAQSENDRLAVEWFGAALDRSLRQIADDFGSYRISEAFKEAYRLFWDDFSGLYLEMVKPAYGSPTDPATMAATRAFFDALMRLLHPFMPFVTEEIWQDLAPRAEGESICTAAMPEAGAVKEALLARFELAKEAISSVRNVRNQKQLPQKEALALRVVVDENYPAEYAPVMMKMANLSAIEPTVEKDPTAAAFLVKTTQYFVPMAGRIDVEAERKKLADELAYCEGFLASVMKKLSNERFVQSAPEKVVANERAKQADAEAKIAALREQLAALDK
;
A
#
# COMPACT_ATOMS: atom_id res chain seq x y z
N MET A 1 -36.45 -22.37 -1.23
CA MET A 1 -35.11 -21.86 -1.40
C MET A 1 -34.21 -22.94 -1.96
N GLN A 2 -33.68 -22.77 -3.15
CA GLN A 2 -32.76 -23.73 -3.76
C GLN A 2 -31.47 -23.01 -4.07
N ILE A 3 -30.59 -22.92 -3.06
CA ILE A 3 -29.24 -22.54 -3.33
C ILE A 3 -28.57 -23.65 -4.16
N ALA A 4 -27.73 -23.27 -5.11
CA ALA A 4 -27.04 -24.20 -6.00
C ALA A 4 -26.20 -25.24 -5.23
N ASP A 5 -26.05 -26.46 -5.79
CA ASP A 5 -25.25 -27.52 -5.16
C ASP A 5 -23.78 -27.17 -5.00
N LYS A 6 -23.26 -26.27 -5.84
CA LYS A 6 -21.88 -25.82 -5.81
C LYS A 6 -21.83 -24.30 -5.82
N TYR A 7 -20.86 -23.74 -5.08
CA TYR A 7 -20.52 -22.33 -5.14
C TYR A 7 -19.88 -22.01 -6.50
N SER A 8 -20.49 -21.08 -7.26
CA SER A 8 -20.00 -20.62 -8.56
C SER A 8 -19.78 -19.10 -8.52
N PRO A 9 -18.58 -18.62 -8.17
CA PRO A 9 -18.31 -17.19 -8.07
C PRO A 9 -18.70 -16.41 -9.32
N ARG A 10 -18.34 -16.92 -10.51
CA ARG A 10 -18.56 -16.25 -11.80
C ARG A 10 -20.04 -15.89 -12.07
N GLU A 11 -20.96 -16.76 -11.70
CA GLU A 11 -22.41 -16.53 -11.88
C GLU A 11 -22.95 -15.52 -10.85
N ILE A 12 -22.49 -15.64 -9.62
CA ILE A 12 -22.90 -14.82 -8.47
C ILE A 12 -22.40 -13.39 -8.62
N GLU A 13 -21.13 -13.21 -9.01
CA GLU A 13 -20.47 -11.92 -9.11
C GLU A 13 -21.13 -10.99 -10.12
N SER A 14 -21.41 -11.49 -11.34
CA SER A 14 -22.06 -10.68 -12.36
C SER A 14 -23.49 -10.30 -11.94
N LYS A 15 -24.25 -11.29 -11.42
CA LYS A 15 -25.62 -11.10 -10.94
C LYS A 15 -25.72 -9.98 -9.90
N TRP A 16 -24.87 -10.02 -8.85
CA TRP A 16 -24.98 -9.06 -7.75
C TRP A 16 -24.37 -7.72 -8.08
N TYR A 17 -23.31 -7.70 -8.87
CA TYR A 17 -22.72 -6.41 -9.25
C TYR A 17 -23.70 -5.59 -10.09
N ASP A 18 -24.35 -6.21 -11.08
CA ASP A 18 -25.39 -5.57 -11.89
C ASP A 18 -26.58 -5.13 -11.02
N TYR A 19 -27.01 -5.99 -10.08
CA TYR A 19 -28.07 -5.63 -9.13
C TYR A 19 -27.74 -4.37 -8.30
N TRP A 20 -26.52 -4.26 -7.78
CA TRP A 20 -26.11 -3.09 -7.00
C TRP A 20 -26.07 -1.81 -7.84
N ILE A 21 -25.59 -1.93 -9.08
CA ILE A 21 -25.49 -0.78 -10.00
C ILE A 21 -26.87 -0.31 -10.44
N ASP A 22 -27.73 -1.23 -10.88
CA ASP A 22 -29.09 -0.91 -11.36
C ASP A 22 -29.93 -0.18 -10.30
N ARG A 23 -29.66 -0.45 -9.03
CA ARG A 23 -30.32 0.17 -7.88
C ARG A 23 -29.57 1.34 -7.28
N ARG A 24 -28.47 1.75 -7.90
CA ARG A 24 -27.64 2.88 -7.45
C ARG A 24 -27.21 2.79 -5.97
N LEU A 25 -26.93 1.57 -5.45
CA LEU A 25 -26.65 1.35 -4.02
C LEU A 25 -25.32 1.98 -3.58
N PHE A 26 -24.46 2.36 -4.51
CA PHE A 26 -23.17 3.00 -4.25
C PHE A 26 -23.20 4.51 -4.49
N HIS A 27 -24.30 5.03 -5.02
CA HIS A 27 -24.45 6.47 -5.27
C HIS A 27 -24.70 7.24 -3.98
N SER A 28 -24.06 8.39 -3.85
CA SER A 28 -24.17 9.29 -2.71
C SER A 28 -24.57 10.69 -3.17
N GLU A 29 -25.55 11.26 -2.49
CA GLU A 29 -25.91 12.66 -2.57
C GLU A 29 -25.89 13.26 -1.15
N PRO A 30 -25.57 14.56 -0.97
CA PRO A 30 -25.62 15.20 0.34
C PRO A 30 -26.98 15.00 1.02
N ASP A 31 -26.99 14.51 2.25
CA ASP A 31 -28.16 14.31 3.07
C ASP A 31 -27.87 14.61 4.57
N GLU A 32 -28.78 14.25 5.47
CA GLU A 32 -28.64 14.49 6.92
C GLU A 32 -27.65 13.55 7.62
N ARG A 33 -27.23 12.43 6.98
CA ARG A 33 -26.30 11.47 7.56
C ARG A 33 -24.89 12.06 7.59
N GLN A 34 -24.08 11.58 8.53
CA GLN A 34 -22.67 11.91 8.52
C GLN A 34 -22.00 11.31 7.28
N PRO A 35 -21.31 12.10 6.45
CA PRO A 35 -20.60 11.58 5.29
C PRO A 35 -19.42 10.68 5.72
N TYR A 36 -19.08 9.73 4.85
CA TYR A 36 -17.80 9.03 4.86
C TYR A 36 -17.26 9.03 3.45
N THR A 37 -16.19 9.75 3.25
CA THR A 37 -15.70 10.04 1.91
C THR A 37 -14.29 9.51 1.72
N ILE A 38 -14.09 8.76 0.63
CA ILE A 38 -12.77 8.38 0.12
C ILE A 38 -12.68 8.85 -1.33
N VAL A 39 -11.55 9.42 -1.72
CA VAL A 39 -11.18 9.65 -3.12
C VAL A 39 -10.13 8.60 -3.51
N ILE A 40 -10.37 7.90 -4.62
CA ILE A 40 -9.43 6.89 -5.09
C ILE A 40 -8.08 7.53 -5.43
N PRO A 41 -6.93 6.91 -5.13
CA PRO A 41 -5.69 7.25 -5.82
C PRO A 41 -5.89 6.95 -7.32
N PRO A 42 -6.01 8.00 -8.17
CA PRO A 42 -6.45 7.78 -9.54
C PRO A 42 -5.40 7.00 -10.32
N PRO A 43 -5.70 5.77 -10.81
CA PRO A 43 -4.74 4.99 -11.56
C PRO A 43 -4.33 5.69 -12.86
N ASN A 44 -3.05 5.59 -13.20
CA ASN A 44 -2.51 6.09 -14.45
C ASN A 44 -3.08 5.32 -15.65
N VAL A 45 -3.51 6.02 -16.71
CA VAL A 45 -4.03 5.41 -17.95
C VAL A 45 -2.93 4.78 -18.81
N THR A 46 -1.92 4.19 -18.19
CA THR A 46 -0.75 3.57 -18.83
C THR A 46 -0.92 2.10 -19.16
N GLY A 47 -2.03 1.50 -18.76
CA GLY A 47 -2.35 0.09 -19.02
C GLY A 47 -3.28 -0.52 -17.96
N MET A 48 -3.24 -1.86 -17.84
CA MET A 48 -4.07 -2.58 -16.87
C MET A 48 -3.57 -2.40 -15.43
N LEU A 49 -4.47 -2.55 -14.45
CA LEU A 49 -4.12 -2.59 -13.02
C LEU A 49 -3.27 -3.84 -12.70
N HIS A 50 -2.53 -3.80 -11.61
CA HIS A 50 -1.71 -4.88 -11.08
C HIS A 50 -2.11 -5.19 -9.63
N MET A 51 -1.47 -6.21 -9.00
CA MET A 51 -1.84 -6.68 -7.67
C MET A 51 -1.75 -5.61 -6.56
N GLY A 52 -0.86 -4.61 -6.70
CA GLY A 52 -0.83 -3.46 -5.78
C GLY A 52 -2.11 -2.63 -5.81
N HIS A 53 -2.72 -2.45 -6.98
CA HIS A 53 -4.02 -1.81 -7.09
C HIS A 53 -5.15 -2.67 -6.49
N MET A 54 -5.06 -4.01 -6.64
CA MET A 54 -6.02 -4.91 -6.01
C MET A 54 -5.99 -4.79 -4.48
N LEU A 55 -4.80 -4.74 -3.88
CA LEU A 55 -4.63 -4.50 -2.44
C LEU A 55 -5.24 -3.16 -2.02
N ASN A 56 -4.81 -2.09 -2.67
CA ASN A 56 -5.23 -0.73 -2.34
C ASN A 56 -6.75 -0.54 -2.43
N ASN A 57 -7.36 -0.99 -3.53
CA ASN A 57 -8.79 -0.83 -3.74
C ASN A 57 -9.63 -1.79 -2.88
N THR A 58 -9.12 -2.98 -2.54
CA THR A 58 -9.79 -3.86 -1.58
C THR A 58 -9.87 -3.23 -0.19
N LEU A 59 -8.79 -2.61 0.28
CA LEU A 59 -8.77 -1.91 1.58
C LEU A 59 -9.75 -0.73 1.60
N GLN A 60 -9.77 0.08 0.54
CA GLN A 60 -10.73 1.18 0.41
C GLN A 60 -12.18 0.67 0.43
N ASP A 61 -12.46 -0.38 -0.34
CA ASP A 61 -13.82 -0.95 -0.43
C ASP A 61 -14.29 -1.51 0.91
N VAL A 62 -13.41 -2.16 1.67
CA VAL A 62 -13.73 -2.64 3.03
C VAL A 62 -14.15 -1.49 3.94
N LEU A 63 -13.40 -0.38 3.94
CA LEU A 63 -13.71 0.81 4.73
C LEU A 63 -15.03 1.44 4.31
N VAL A 64 -15.24 1.61 3.00
CA VAL A 64 -16.45 2.22 2.44
C VAL A 64 -17.70 1.38 2.71
N ARG A 65 -17.64 0.04 2.49
CA ARG A 65 -18.76 -0.85 2.78
C ARG A 65 -19.11 -0.87 4.25
N ARG A 66 -18.09 -0.94 5.13
CA ARG A 66 -18.30 -0.87 6.57
C ARG A 66 -18.95 0.45 6.97
N ALA A 67 -18.50 1.58 6.46
CA ALA A 67 -19.07 2.89 6.74
C ALA A 67 -20.53 2.97 6.31
N ARG A 68 -20.85 2.49 5.10
CA ARG A 68 -22.24 2.43 4.58
C ARG A 68 -23.13 1.59 5.49
N MET A 69 -22.67 0.40 5.88
CA MET A 69 -23.40 -0.49 6.80
C MET A 69 -23.47 0.05 8.23
N SER A 70 -22.61 0.99 8.59
CA SER A 70 -22.67 1.71 9.89
C SER A 70 -23.59 2.94 9.85
N GLY A 71 -24.39 3.11 8.79
CA GLY A 71 -25.37 4.19 8.67
C GLY A 71 -24.82 5.52 8.18
N ARG A 72 -23.53 5.59 7.79
CA ARG A 72 -22.94 6.80 7.19
C ARG A 72 -23.33 6.92 5.71
N ASN A 73 -23.35 8.15 5.21
CA ASN A 73 -23.46 8.40 3.77
C ASN A 73 -22.09 8.22 3.11
N ALA A 74 -21.85 7.01 2.60
CA ALA A 74 -20.55 6.63 2.06
C ALA A 74 -20.41 7.05 0.58
N CYS A 75 -19.42 7.89 0.30
CA CYS A 75 -19.05 8.36 -1.03
C CYS A 75 -17.63 7.93 -1.37
N TRP A 76 -17.47 7.03 -2.31
CA TRP A 76 -16.15 6.64 -2.84
C TRP A 76 -16.04 7.09 -4.29
N VAL A 77 -15.26 8.16 -4.52
CA VAL A 77 -15.12 8.79 -5.84
C VAL A 77 -14.06 8.05 -6.65
N PRO A 78 -14.43 7.38 -7.76
CA PRO A 78 -13.47 6.77 -8.67
C PRO A 78 -12.90 7.78 -9.65
N GLY A 79 -11.73 7.47 -10.23
CA GLY A 79 -11.15 8.30 -11.26
C GLY A 79 -9.88 7.72 -11.85
N MET A 80 -9.28 8.50 -12.75
CA MET A 80 -8.06 8.11 -13.46
C MET A 80 -7.16 9.33 -13.64
N ASP A 81 -5.84 9.10 -13.65
CA ASP A 81 -4.83 10.12 -13.91
C ASP A 81 -4.32 10.03 -15.35
N HIS A 82 -4.16 11.17 -15.99
CA HIS A 82 -3.62 11.25 -17.37
C HIS A 82 -2.13 10.91 -17.44
N ALA A 83 -1.40 11.01 -16.32
CA ALA A 83 -0.02 10.57 -16.14
C ALA A 83 0.97 11.05 -17.22
N SER A 84 0.93 12.34 -17.55
CA SER A 84 1.72 13.06 -18.57
C SER A 84 2.84 12.26 -19.27
N ILE A 85 4.04 12.20 -18.69
CA ILE A 85 5.23 11.55 -19.28
C ILE A 85 4.97 10.06 -19.56
N ALA A 86 4.39 9.35 -18.58
CA ALA A 86 4.23 7.90 -18.66
C ALA A 86 3.26 7.49 -19.77
N THR A 87 2.16 8.23 -19.92
CA THR A 87 1.17 7.98 -20.99
C THR A 87 1.70 8.42 -22.34
N GLU A 88 2.34 9.58 -22.44
CA GLU A 88 2.95 10.05 -23.70
C GLU A 88 3.98 9.03 -24.23
N ALA A 89 4.84 8.50 -23.36
CA ALA A 89 5.80 7.46 -23.73
C ALA A 89 5.12 6.20 -24.28
N LYS A 90 3.97 5.79 -23.72
CA LYS A 90 3.18 4.65 -24.22
C LYS A 90 2.55 4.93 -25.58
N VAL A 91 2.01 6.13 -25.77
CA VAL A 91 1.44 6.55 -27.07
C VAL A 91 2.53 6.61 -28.13
N VAL A 92 3.70 7.17 -27.82
CA VAL A 92 4.86 7.19 -28.74
C VAL A 92 5.30 5.78 -29.12
N ALA A 93 5.38 4.85 -28.16
CA ALA A 93 5.72 3.46 -28.43
C ALA A 93 4.69 2.79 -29.36
N MET A 94 3.39 2.98 -29.08
CA MET A 94 2.30 2.49 -29.94
C MET A 94 2.38 3.06 -31.37
N LEU A 95 2.68 4.36 -31.51
CA LEU A 95 2.83 5.00 -32.83
C LEU A 95 4.00 4.42 -33.60
N ARG A 96 5.15 4.19 -32.95
CA ARG A 96 6.32 3.55 -33.57
C ARG A 96 6.02 2.14 -34.08
N GLU A 97 5.26 1.34 -33.32
CA GLU A 97 4.78 0.03 -33.77
C GLU A 97 3.91 0.14 -35.05
N ARG A 98 3.21 1.26 -35.23
CA ARG A 98 2.43 1.57 -36.45
C ARG A 98 3.28 2.24 -37.54
N GLY A 99 4.60 2.43 -37.35
CA GLY A 99 5.50 3.10 -38.29
C GLY A 99 5.35 4.63 -38.35
N ILE A 100 4.82 5.25 -37.28
CA ILE A 100 4.60 6.70 -37.18
C ILE A 100 5.55 7.28 -36.12
N GLU A 101 6.39 8.26 -36.55
CA GLU A 101 7.23 9.00 -35.62
C GLU A 101 6.50 10.26 -35.12
N LYS A 102 6.63 10.60 -33.81
CA LYS A 102 6.01 11.79 -33.22
C LYS A 102 6.37 13.07 -33.96
N SER A 103 7.60 13.19 -34.44
CA SER A 103 8.10 14.35 -35.22
C SER A 103 7.37 14.59 -36.53
N GLN A 104 6.63 13.62 -37.04
CA GLN A 104 5.84 13.71 -38.27
C GLN A 104 4.42 14.25 -38.03
N LEU A 105 4.02 14.39 -36.76
CA LEU A 105 2.67 14.77 -36.34
C LEU A 105 2.63 16.23 -35.87
N THR A 106 1.47 16.86 -36.04
CA THR A 106 1.12 18.05 -35.28
C THR A 106 0.69 17.67 -33.87
N ARG A 107 0.66 18.63 -32.95
CA ARG A 107 0.16 18.45 -31.57
C ARG A 107 -1.27 17.88 -31.56
N GLU A 108 -2.13 18.41 -32.40
CA GLU A 108 -3.54 18.02 -32.50
C GLU A 108 -3.68 16.57 -32.99
N GLU A 109 -2.87 16.17 -33.95
CA GLU A 109 -2.82 14.78 -34.45
C GLU A 109 -2.34 13.80 -33.38
N PHE A 110 -1.29 14.17 -32.66
CA PHE A 110 -0.79 13.36 -31.55
C PHE A 110 -1.84 13.22 -30.43
N LEU A 111 -2.49 14.32 -30.06
CA LEU A 111 -3.51 14.32 -29.00
C LEU A 111 -4.71 13.41 -29.36
N ARG A 112 -5.08 13.28 -30.64
CA ARG A 112 -6.12 12.30 -31.03
C ARG A 112 -5.71 10.87 -30.66
N TYR A 113 -4.48 10.48 -30.94
CA TYR A 113 -3.98 9.16 -30.56
C TYR A 113 -3.89 8.98 -29.02
N ALA A 114 -3.54 10.02 -28.29
CA ALA A 114 -3.48 9.98 -26.84
C ALA A 114 -4.88 9.83 -26.23
N TRP A 115 -5.90 10.50 -26.78
CA TRP A 115 -7.29 10.30 -26.37
C TRP A 115 -7.84 8.92 -26.71
N GLU A 116 -7.51 8.35 -27.90
CA GLU A 116 -7.84 6.96 -28.25
C GLU A 116 -7.23 5.98 -27.22
N TRP A 117 -5.98 6.18 -26.87
CA TRP A 117 -5.30 5.40 -25.83
C TRP A 117 -6.04 5.48 -24.49
N LYS A 118 -6.38 6.69 -24.06
CA LYS A 118 -7.12 6.92 -22.80
C LYS A 118 -8.48 6.21 -22.80
N GLU A 119 -9.25 6.28 -23.89
CA GLU A 119 -10.54 5.60 -23.98
C GLU A 119 -10.37 4.08 -23.87
N GLN A 120 -9.39 3.50 -24.56
CA GLN A 120 -9.13 2.08 -24.53
C GLN A 120 -8.74 1.59 -23.12
N TYR A 121 -7.73 2.19 -22.51
CA TYR A 121 -7.18 1.70 -21.23
C TYR A 121 -7.96 2.18 -20.02
N GLY A 122 -8.56 3.35 -20.06
CA GLY A 122 -9.47 3.83 -19.02
C GLY A 122 -10.67 2.89 -18.86
N GLY A 123 -11.27 2.42 -19.97
CA GLY A 123 -12.35 1.44 -19.92
C GLY A 123 -11.91 0.10 -19.32
N VAL A 124 -10.66 -0.34 -19.55
CA VAL A 124 -10.11 -1.57 -18.92
C VAL A 124 -9.99 -1.40 -17.41
N ILE A 125 -9.40 -0.29 -16.94
CA ILE A 125 -9.20 0.02 -15.53
C ILE A 125 -10.53 -0.04 -14.77
N LEU A 126 -11.55 0.66 -15.27
CA LEU A 126 -12.86 0.70 -14.63
C LEU A 126 -13.53 -0.68 -14.59
N ARG A 127 -13.38 -1.49 -15.65
CA ARG A 127 -13.86 -2.88 -15.66
C ARG A 127 -13.15 -3.75 -14.63
N GLN A 128 -11.82 -3.62 -14.47
CA GLN A 128 -11.06 -4.37 -13.47
C GLN A 128 -11.53 -4.04 -12.05
N LEU A 129 -11.78 -2.76 -11.74
CA LEU A 129 -12.33 -2.35 -10.44
C LEU A 129 -13.74 -2.92 -10.20
N ARG A 130 -14.61 -2.90 -11.21
CA ARG A 130 -15.94 -3.51 -11.12
C ARG A 130 -15.86 -5.01 -10.90
N LYS A 131 -14.97 -5.71 -11.59
CA LYS A 131 -14.75 -7.15 -11.40
C LYS A 131 -14.22 -7.50 -10.01
N LEU A 132 -13.42 -6.62 -9.39
CA LEU A 132 -12.99 -6.77 -8.00
C LEU A 132 -14.15 -6.58 -7.00
N GLY A 133 -15.28 -6.04 -7.44
CA GLY A 133 -16.41 -5.72 -6.57
C GLY A 133 -16.35 -4.36 -5.91
N ALA A 134 -15.54 -3.43 -6.42
CA ALA A 134 -15.40 -2.10 -5.85
C ALA A 134 -16.74 -1.33 -5.82
N SER A 135 -17.14 -0.84 -4.64
CA SER A 135 -18.39 -0.12 -4.41
C SER A 135 -18.26 1.39 -4.61
N CYS A 136 -17.57 1.78 -5.70
CA CYS A 136 -17.41 3.16 -6.11
C CYS A 136 -18.75 3.79 -6.55
N ASP A 137 -18.87 5.08 -6.33
CA ASP A 137 -19.91 5.90 -6.94
C ASP A 137 -19.54 6.19 -8.41
N TRP A 138 -19.93 5.31 -9.31
CA TRP A 138 -19.53 5.36 -10.72
C TRP A 138 -20.04 6.56 -11.48
N GLU A 139 -21.12 7.21 -10.99
CA GLU A 139 -21.66 8.43 -11.57
C GLU A 139 -20.74 9.63 -11.36
N ARG A 140 -19.86 9.54 -10.35
CA ARG A 140 -18.83 10.54 -10.02
C ARG A 140 -17.48 10.25 -10.64
N THR A 141 -17.40 9.34 -11.63
CA THR A 141 -16.11 9.01 -12.27
C THR A 141 -15.48 10.25 -12.89
N CYS A 142 -14.26 10.57 -12.44
CA CYS A 142 -13.50 11.74 -12.88
C CYS A 142 -12.22 11.33 -13.62
N PHE A 143 -11.75 12.24 -14.48
CA PHE A 143 -10.45 12.15 -15.13
C PHE A 143 -9.68 13.44 -14.93
N THR A 144 -8.40 13.37 -14.56
CA THR A 144 -7.60 14.56 -14.22
C THR A 144 -7.50 15.58 -15.37
N MET A 145 -7.76 15.17 -16.63
CA MET A 145 -7.81 16.05 -17.80
C MET A 145 -9.22 16.27 -18.37
N ASP A 146 -10.29 15.93 -17.65
CA ASP A 146 -11.61 16.37 -18.10
C ASP A 146 -11.75 17.90 -18.00
N GLU A 147 -12.80 18.44 -18.63
CA GLU A 147 -12.99 19.89 -18.76
C GLU A 147 -13.00 20.60 -17.40
N ALA A 148 -13.74 20.09 -16.43
CA ALA A 148 -13.90 20.74 -15.12
C ALA A 148 -12.60 20.68 -14.28
N ARG A 149 -11.86 19.56 -14.34
CA ARG A 149 -10.55 19.42 -13.66
C ARG A 149 -9.50 20.25 -14.35
N THR A 150 -9.49 20.29 -15.68
CA THR A 150 -8.58 21.14 -16.46
C THR A 150 -8.80 22.63 -16.14
N GLU A 151 -10.05 23.10 -16.13
CA GLU A 151 -10.36 24.49 -15.74
C GLU A 151 -9.89 24.80 -14.32
N SER A 152 -10.10 23.88 -13.37
CA SER A 152 -9.63 24.03 -11.98
C SER A 152 -8.11 24.18 -11.91
N VAL A 153 -7.37 23.36 -12.64
CA VAL A 153 -5.90 23.39 -12.70
C VAL A 153 -5.40 24.72 -13.26
N LEU A 154 -5.99 25.18 -14.37
CA LEU A 154 -5.59 26.44 -15.00
C LEU A 154 -5.90 27.66 -14.10
N ARG A 155 -7.04 27.66 -13.41
CA ARG A 155 -7.39 28.70 -12.43
C ARG A 155 -6.39 28.74 -11.26
N VAL A 156 -6.03 27.57 -10.73
CA VAL A 156 -5.03 27.44 -9.65
C VAL A 156 -3.67 27.95 -10.11
N PHE A 157 -3.24 27.61 -11.32
CA PHE A 157 -1.99 28.13 -11.88
C PHE A 157 -2.01 29.67 -11.94
N CYS A 158 -3.08 30.25 -12.46
CA CYS A 158 -3.21 31.70 -12.57
C CYS A 158 -3.24 32.38 -11.19
N ASP A 159 -3.99 31.84 -10.24
CA ASP A 159 -4.08 32.36 -8.88
C ASP A 159 -2.72 32.36 -8.17
N LEU A 160 -1.99 31.22 -8.23
CA LEU A 160 -0.66 31.11 -7.64
C LEU A 160 0.38 32.01 -8.33
N TYR A 161 0.23 32.24 -9.65
CA TYR A 161 1.04 33.18 -10.38
C TYR A 161 0.77 34.61 -9.92
N ASP A 162 -0.50 35.01 -9.82
CA ASP A 162 -0.89 36.37 -9.37
C ASP A 162 -0.47 36.63 -7.91
N LYS A 163 -0.40 35.57 -7.06
CA LYS A 163 0.16 35.60 -5.71
C LYS A 163 1.70 35.62 -5.67
N GLY A 164 2.37 35.53 -6.81
CA GLY A 164 3.83 35.48 -6.92
C GLY A 164 4.46 34.15 -6.48
N LYS A 165 3.66 33.10 -6.23
CA LYS A 165 4.16 31.77 -5.86
C LYS A 165 4.62 30.96 -7.06
N ILE A 166 4.02 31.17 -8.24
CA ILE A 166 4.52 30.62 -9.50
C ILE A 166 5.37 31.65 -10.21
N TYR A 167 6.52 31.25 -10.67
CA TYR A 167 7.45 32.09 -11.44
C TYR A 167 8.11 31.30 -12.57
N ARG A 168 8.64 32.02 -13.56
CA ARG A 168 9.40 31.49 -14.68
C ARG A 168 10.86 31.90 -14.56
N GLY A 169 11.78 30.98 -14.64
CA GLY A 169 13.20 31.29 -14.47
C GLY A 169 14.11 30.21 -15.03
N VAL A 170 15.37 30.58 -15.26
CA VAL A 170 16.43 29.63 -15.61
C VAL A 170 16.98 29.02 -14.31
N ARG A 171 16.91 27.71 -14.21
CA ARG A 171 17.50 26.95 -13.11
C ARG A 171 18.11 25.65 -13.63
N MET A 172 18.99 25.06 -12.84
CA MET A 172 19.46 23.72 -13.06
C MET A 172 18.32 22.74 -12.75
N VAL A 173 17.95 21.93 -13.74
CA VAL A 173 16.90 20.92 -13.63
C VAL A 173 17.46 19.54 -13.95
N ASN A 174 16.77 18.50 -13.48
CA ASN A 174 17.00 17.15 -13.93
C ASN A 174 16.33 16.96 -15.29
N TRP A 175 17.12 16.65 -16.32
CA TRP A 175 16.64 16.49 -17.69
C TRP A 175 16.64 15.02 -18.09
N ASP A 176 15.54 14.56 -18.67
CA ASP A 176 15.43 13.22 -19.28
C ASP A 176 15.70 13.32 -20.77
N PRO A 177 16.85 12.85 -21.26
CA PRO A 177 17.20 12.97 -22.69
C PRO A 177 16.36 12.09 -23.62
N ALA A 178 15.79 10.99 -23.11
CA ALA A 178 14.95 10.11 -23.92
C ALA A 178 13.54 10.66 -24.09
N ALA A 179 12.98 11.25 -23.04
CA ALA A 179 11.69 11.94 -23.09
C ALA A 179 11.82 13.41 -23.53
N GLN A 180 13.03 13.97 -23.52
CA GLN A 180 13.34 15.38 -23.83
C GLN A 180 12.51 16.35 -23.00
N THR A 181 12.47 16.13 -21.69
CA THR A 181 11.69 16.92 -20.74
C THR A 181 12.38 17.04 -19.39
N ALA A 182 12.06 18.13 -18.68
CA ALA A 182 12.45 18.30 -17.28
C ALA A 182 11.70 17.31 -16.38
N LEU A 183 12.36 16.90 -15.30
CA LEU A 183 11.84 16.08 -14.21
C LEU A 183 11.89 16.87 -12.90
N SER A 184 11.01 16.55 -11.97
CA SER A 184 11.17 16.95 -10.57
C SER A 184 12.21 16.06 -9.86
N ASP A 185 12.73 16.55 -8.73
CA ASP A 185 13.77 15.82 -7.97
C ASP A 185 13.28 14.43 -7.53
N GLU A 186 12.00 14.30 -7.20
CA GLU A 186 11.38 13.06 -6.76
C GLU A 186 11.27 12.00 -7.88
N GLU A 187 11.29 12.42 -9.15
CA GLU A 187 11.25 11.52 -10.33
C GLU A 187 12.61 10.90 -10.68
N VAL A 188 13.65 11.22 -9.89
CA VAL A 188 15.02 10.72 -10.09
C VAL A 188 15.33 9.60 -9.10
N ILE A 189 15.64 8.42 -9.63
CA ILE A 189 16.05 7.25 -8.85
C ILE A 189 17.57 7.10 -8.91
N PHE A 190 18.22 7.16 -7.75
CA PHE A 190 19.66 6.93 -7.67
C PHE A 190 19.96 5.43 -7.63
N LYS A 191 20.85 4.99 -8.54
CA LYS A 191 21.31 3.59 -8.62
C LYS A 191 22.83 3.56 -8.56
N GLU A 192 23.34 2.58 -7.85
CA GLU A 192 24.76 2.26 -7.88
C GLU A 192 25.15 1.85 -9.31
N SER A 193 26.16 2.51 -9.86
CA SER A 193 26.65 2.31 -11.22
C SER A 193 28.15 2.11 -11.21
N HIS A 194 28.60 1.07 -11.89
CA HIS A 194 30.01 0.77 -12.04
C HIS A 194 30.54 1.48 -13.28
N GLY A 195 31.60 2.26 -13.11
CA GLY A 195 32.23 3.05 -14.14
C GLY A 195 33.71 3.24 -13.88
N LYS A 196 34.28 4.28 -14.46
CA LYS A 196 35.68 4.63 -14.27
C LYS A 196 35.82 6.04 -13.71
N LEU A 197 36.87 6.25 -12.93
CA LEU A 197 37.37 7.57 -12.54
C LEU A 197 38.59 7.88 -13.41
N TYR A 198 38.51 8.97 -14.14
CA TYR A 198 39.53 9.41 -15.11
C TYR A 198 40.36 10.51 -14.48
N TYR A 199 41.69 10.36 -14.48
CA TYR A 199 42.65 11.37 -13.99
C TYR A 199 43.23 12.12 -15.17
N LEU A 200 42.92 13.41 -15.29
CA LEU A 200 43.18 14.25 -16.45
C LEU A 200 44.22 15.31 -16.14
N ARG A 201 45.14 15.59 -17.05
CA ARG A 201 46.20 16.57 -16.93
C ARG A 201 45.76 17.90 -17.55
N TYR A 202 45.60 18.92 -16.74
CA TYR A 202 45.38 20.30 -17.17
C TYR A 202 46.71 21.04 -17.11
N LYS A 203 47.24 21.45 -18.24
CA LYS A 203 48.52 22.19 -18.29
C LYS A 203 48.35 23.60 -17.72
N VAL A 204 49.19 23.99 -16.75
CA VAL A 204 49.22 25.36 -16.28
C VAL A 204 49.82 26.25 -17.35
N GLU A 205 49.06 27.27 -17.75
CA GLU A 205 49.45 28.17 -18.85
C GLU A 205 50.81 28.86 -18.58
N GLY A 206 51.65 28.89 -19.61
CA GLY A 206 52.98 29.45 -19.50
C GLY A 206 54.02 28.61 -18.73
N THR A 207 53.70 27.38 -18.33
CA THR A 207 54.58 26.48 -17.57
C THR A 207 54.51 25.05 -18.17
N GLU A 208 55.40 24.18 -17.67
CA GLU A 208 55.38 22.74 -17.94
C GLU A 208 54.64 21.95 -16.82
N LYS A 209 54.06 22.65 -15.83
CA LYS A 209 53.31 22.01 -14.73
C LYS A 209 51.91 21.64 -15.17
N HIS A 210 51.36 20.60 -14.56
CA HIS A 210 49.99 20.14 -14.78
C HIS A 210 49.27 20.06 -13.45
N ILE A 211 47.99 20.40 -13.42
CA ILE A 211 47.07 20.08 -12.33
C ILE A 211 46.29 18.80 -12.75
N ILE A 212 46.28 17.80 -11.87
CA ILE A 212 45.56 16.57 -12.12
C ILE A 212 44.15 16.71 -11.55
N VAL A 213 43.15 16.41 -12.37
CA VAL A 213 41.73 16.41 -11.97
C VAL A 213 41.17 15.02 -12.14
N ALA A 214 40.38 14.54 -11.19
CA ALA A 214 39.67 13.27 -11.27
C ALA A 214 38.19 13.51 -11.58
N THR A 215 37.66 12.83 -12.59
CA THR A 215 36.27 12.94 -13.00
C THR A 215 35.68 11.59 -13.45
N THR A 216 34.40 11.36 -13.17
CA THR A 216 33.63 10.22 -13.72
C THR A 216 33.00 10.54 -15.06
N ARG A 217 33.06 11.81 -15.48
CA ARG A 217 32.37 12.32 -16.68
C ARG A 217 33.37 13.07 -17.59
N PRO A 218 34.32 12.37 -18.22
CA PRO A 218 35.36 13.02 -19.07
C PRO A 218 34.76 13.75 -20.26
N GLU A 219 33.58 13.36 -20.78
CA GLU A 219 32.90 14.05 -21.87
C GLU A 219 32.53 15.49 -21.53
N THR A 220 32.33 15.82 -20.26
CA THR A 220 31.93 17.19 -19.86
C THR A 220 33.07 18.19 -19.81
N ILE A 221 34.34 17.75 -19.91
CA ILE A 221 35.48 18.69 -19.96
C ILE A 221 35.38 19.70 -21.11
N LEU A 222 34.67 19.31 -22.15
CA LEU A 222 34.43 20.19 -23.33
C LEU A 222 33.74 21.50 -22.92
N GLY A 223 32.99 21.51 -21.83
CA GLY A 223 32.28 22.66 -21.29
C GLY A 223 32.94 23.30 -20.04
N ASP A 224 34.14 22.86 -19.65
CA ASP A 224 34.82 23.42 -18.48
C ASP A 224 35.15 24.91 -18.63
N THR A 225 34.86 25.67 -17.57
CA THR A 225 35.09 27.13 -17.54
C THR A 225 35.99 27.59 -16.37
N ALA A 226 36.30 26.71 -15.43
CA ALA A 226 37.33 26.92 -14.40
C ALA A 226 37.86 25.57 -13.88
N LEU A 227 39.02 25.63 -13.20
CA LEU A 227 39.42 24.67 -12.18
C LEU A 227 39.24 25.31 -10.81
N CYS A 228 38.81 24.51 -9.80
CA CYS A 228 38.71 24.96 -8.41
C CYS A 228 39.64 24.17 -7.55
N VAL A 229 40.37 24.87 -6.66
CA VAL A 229 41.28 24.29 -5.65
C VAL A 229 40.95 24.89 -4.29
N ASN A 230 41.21 24.15 -3.22
CA ASN A 230 41.04 24.69 -1.87
C ASN A 230 42.16 25.72 -1.57
N PRO A 231 41.87 26.93 -1.05
CA PRO A 231 42.87 27.94 -0.74
C PRO A 231 43.89 27.49 0.31
N GLU A 232 43.55 26.54 1.17
CA GLU A 232 44.41 25.98 2.22
C GLU A 232 45.22 24.76 1.78
N ASP A 233 45.02 24.27 0.52
CA ASP A 233 45.74 23.10 0.02
C ASP A 233 47.21 23.44 -0.32
N PRO A 234 48.18 22.84 0.40
CA PRO A 234 49.61 23.13 0.17
C PRO A 234 50.10 22.71 -1.23
N ARG A 235 49.43 21.79 -1.89
CA ARG A 235 49.77 21.32 -3.26
C ARG A 235 49.64 22.43 -4.29
N TYR A 236 48.78 23.41 -4.03
CA TYR A 236 48.47 24.52 -4.94
C TYR A 236 48.83 25.89 -4.40
N ALA A 237 49.57 25.94 -3.30
CA ALA A 237 50.01 27.21 -2.64
C ALA A 237 50.89 28.07 -3.56
N ASP A 238 51.72 27.47 -4.41
CA ASP A 238 52.65 28.13 -5.33
C ASP A 238 52.00 28.68 -6.62
N LEU A 239 50.69 28.40 -6.83
CA LEU A 239 49.99 28.90 -8.03
C LEU A 239 49.76 30.41 -7.90
N PRO A 240 50.06 31.21 -8.94
CA PRO A 240 49.70 32.64 -8.97
C PRO A 240 48.20 32.86 -8.73
N ALA A 241 47.83 34.01 -8.21
CA ALA A 241 46.43 34.36 -7.96
C ALA A 241 45.60 34.43 -9.26
N ASP A 242 46.21 34.69 -10.38
CA ASP A 242 45.66 34.77 -11.73
C ASP A 242 46.01 33.54 -12.57
N ALA A 243 46.37 32.42 -11.94
CA ALA A 243 46.73 31.18 -12.64
C ALA A 243 45.62 30.73 -13.59
N ARG A 244 46.01 30.26 -14.76
CA ARG A 244 45.15 29.71 -15.77
C ARG A 244 45.61 28.31 -16.18
N VAL A 245 44.68 27.50 -16.65
CA VAL A 245 45.02 26.16 -17.20
C VAL A 245 44.37 25.98 -18.57
N ILE A 246 44.93 25.04 -19.32
CA ILE A 246 44.42 24.69 -20.66
C ILE A 246 43.54 23.47 -20.52
N VAL A 247 42.28 23.56 -21.00
CA VAL A 247 41.35 22.44 -21.06
C VAL A 247 41.86 21.38 -22.02
N PRO A 248 41.96 20.11 -21.58
CA PRO A 248 42.43 19.02 -22.40
C PRO A 248 41.67 18.91 -23.73
N LEU A 249 42.31 18.58 -24.81
CA LEU A 249 41.81 18.46 -26.21
C LEU A 249 41.22 19.75 -26.80
N VAL A 250 40.49 20.55 -25.98
CA VAL A 250 39.82 21.80 -26.43
C VAL A 250 40.77 22.93 -26.62
N GLY A 251 41.85 23.02 -25.83
CA GLY A 251 42.82 24.08 -25.85
C GLY A 251 42.37 25.44 -25.30
N ARG A 252 41.15 25.50 -24.68
CA ARG A 252 40.65 26.74 -24.08
C ARG A 252 41.37 27.04 -22.77
N SER A 253 41.84 28.30 -22.59
CA SER A 253 42.40 28.79 -21.36
C SER A 253 41.30 29.17 -20.40
N ILE A 254 41.32 28.61 -19.17
CA ILE A 254 40.35 28.84 -18.10
C ILE A 254 41.03 29.21 -16.77
N PRO A 255 40.43 30.03 -15.90
CA PRO A 255 40.99 30.40 -14.63
C PRO A 255 41.05 29.27 -13.60
N VAL A 256 42.00 29.37 -12.68
CA VAL A 256 42.00 28.57 -11.43
C VAL A 256 41.37 29.39 -10.33
N ILE A 257 40.18 29.03 -9.89
CA ILE A 257 39.48 29.66 -8.76
C ILE A 257 39.84 28.98 -7.45
N ARG A 258 39.65 29.67 -6.33
CA ARG A 258 39.95 29.16 -4.98
C ARG A 258 38.70 29.17 -4.11
N ASP A 259 38.25 27.96 -3.68
CA ASP A 259 37.07 27.82 -2.84
C ASP A 259 37.23 26.68 -1.83
N THR A 260 36.77 26.91 -0.60
CA THR A 260 36.73 25.90 0.47
C THR A 260 35.74 24.75 0.21
N TYR A 261 34.93 24.86 -0.83
CA TYR A 261 34.06 23.76 -1.32
C TYR A 261 34.87 22.50 -1.67
N VAL A 262 36.10 22.68 -2.20
CA VAL A 262 36.94 21.53 -2.57
C VAL A 262 37.53 20.91 -1.30
N ASP A 263 37.26 19.62 -1.09
CA ASP A 263 37.84 18.83 -0.02
C ASP A 263 39.28 18.46 -0.34
N ILE A 264 40.22 18.89 0.55
CA ILE A 264 41.69 18.66 0.41
C ILE A 264 42.01 17.17 0.46
N GLU A 265 41.28 16.40 1.26
CA GLU A 265 41.48 14.95 1.46
C GLU A 265 40.88 14.10 0.35
N PHE A 266 39.97 14.66 -0.46
CA PHE A 266 39.29 13.91 -1.53
C PHE A 266 40.04 14.02 -2.87
N GLY A 267 40.36 12.86 -3.44
CA GLY A 267 40.93 12.75 -4.78
C GLY A 267 42.27 13.54 -4.94
N THR A 268 42.30 14.39 -5.94
CA THR A 268 43.48 15.22 -6.26
C THR A 268 43.47 16.57 -5.55
N GLY A 269 42.41 16.95 -4.86
CA GLY A 269 42.22 18.28 -4.29
C GLY A 269 41.97 19.37 -5.33
N ALA A 270 41.76 19.00 -6.59
CA ALA A 270 41.39 19.92 -7.66
C ALA A 270 40.10 19.42 -8.35
N LEU A 271 39.16 20.34 -8.54
CA LEU A 271 37.88 20.09 -9.15
C LEU A 271 37.77 20.83 -10.49
N LYS A 272 37.34 20.13 -11.55
CA LYS A 272 36.92 20.79 -12.79
C LYS A 272 35.55 21.42 -12.56
N VAL A 273 35.29 22.58 -13.12
CA VAL A 273 34.04 23.31 -12.97
C VAL A 273 33.36 23.44 -14.32
N THR A 274 32.21 22.76 -14.44
CA THR A 274 31.36 22.75 -15.64
C THR A 274 29.96 23.23 -15.30
N PRO A 275 29.71 24.53 -15.19
CA PRO A 275 28.47 25.10 -14.66
C PRO A 275 27.18 24.65 -15.37
N ALA A 276 27.28 24.22 -16.63
CA ALA A 276 26.12 23.77 -17.39
C ALA A 276 25.67 22.34 -17.02
N HIS A 277 26.52 21.50 -16.40
CA HIS A 277 26.32 20.05 -16.33
C HIS A 277 26.47 19.44 -14.94
N ASP A 278 26.61 20.28 -13.91
CA ASP A 278 26.63 19.88 -12.50
C ASP A 278 26.05 20.99 -11.62
N VAL A 279 25.22 20.58 -10.64
CA VAL A 279 24.53 21.54 -9.74
C VAL A 279 25.50 22.33 -8.87
N ASN A 280 26.55 21.68 -8.36
CA ASN A 280 27.53 22.33 -7.49
C ASN A 280 28.46 23.23 -8.30
N ASP A 281 28.85 22.79 -9.51
CA ASP A 281 29.61 23.59 -10.44
C ASP A 281 28.84 24.84 -10.89
N TYR A 282 27.51 24.72 -11.03
CA TYR A 282 26.66 25.87 -11.31
C TYR A 282 26.72 26.93 -10.19
N MET A 283 26.63 26.51 -8.92
CA MET A 283 26.76 27.42 -7.77
C MET A 283 28.12 28.11 -7.71
N LEU A 284 29.19 27.37 -8.03
CA LEU A 284 30.52 27.97 -8.18
C LEU A 284 30.57 28.97 -9.34
N GLY A 285 29.93 28.61 -10.48
CA GLY A 285 29.79 29.47 -11.65
C GLY A 285 29.12 30.80 -11.32
N GLU A 286 28.00 30.80 -10.61
CA GLU A 286 27.30 31.99 -10.15
C GLU A 286 28.19 32.82 -9.18
N LYS A 287 28.83 32.15 -8.21
CA LYS A 287 29.67 32.80 -7.21
C LYS A 287 30.88 33.54 -7.80
N TYR A 288 31.46 32.97 -8.84
CA TYR A 288 32.68 33.49 -9.47
C TYR A 288 32.46 34.17 -10.84
N GLY A 289 31.19 34.26 -11.29
CA GLY A 289 30.84 34.88 -12.57
C GLY A 289 31.43 34.15 -13.77
N LEU A 290 31.43 32.80 -13.73
CA LEU A 290 32.01 31.96 -14.80
C LEU A 290 31.05 31.87 -15.99
N GLU A 291 31.63 31.68 -17.19
CA GLU A 291 30.84 31.35 -18.36
C GLU A 291 30.17 29.99 -18.21
N THR A 292 28.95 29.87 -18.75
CA THR A 292 28.20 28.61 -18.77
C THR A 292 28.13 28.09 -20.20
N ILE A 293 28.80 26.98 -20.47
CA ILE A 293 28.87 26.36 -21.82
C ILE A 293 28.09 25.06 -21.78
N ASP A 294 26.85 25.10 -22.27
CA ASP A 294 26.04 23.89 -22.49
C ASP A 294 26.52 23.16 -23.74
N ILE A 295 26.96 21.91 -23.58
CA ILE A 295 27.53 21.09 -24.65
C ILE A 295 26.57 20.03 -25.17
N PHE A 296 25.38 19.88 -24.57
CA PHE A 296 24.43 18.84 -24.97
C PHE A 296 23.21 19.41 -25.69
N ASN A 297 22.72 18.64 -26.66
CA ASN A 297 21.38 18.76 -27.21
C ASN A 297 20.37 18.16 -26.25
N ASP A 298 19.07 18.38 -26.49
CA ASP A 298 17.99 17.86 -25.66
C ASP A 298 17.93 16.33 -25.61
N ASP A 299 18.42 15.65 -26.64
CA ASP A 299 18.51 14.19 -26.71
C ASP A 299 19.78 13.60 -26.07
N GLY A 300 20.63 14.44 -25.47
CA GLY A 300 21.89 14.03 -24.84
C GLY A 300 23.07 13.82 -25.81
N THR A 301 22.93 14.18 -27.06
CA THR A 301 24.07 14.22 -28.02
C THR A 301 24.88 15.50 -27.84
N ILE A 302 26.15 15.48 -28.25
CA ILE A 302 27.00 16.69 -28.25
C ILE A 302 26.49 17.69 -29.27
N ASN A 303 26.37 18.97 -28.88
CA ASN A 303 25.99 20.04 -29.80
C ASN A 303 27.19 20.63 -30.58
N ASP A 304 26.95 21.64 -31.39
CA ASP A 304 27.95 22.26 -32.26
C ASP A 304 28.84 23.32 -31.60
N LYS A 305 28.56 23.75 -30.36
CA LYS A 305 29.26 24.84 -29.66
C LYS A 305 30.73 24.56 -29.39
N VAL A 306 31.09 23.30 -29.21
CA VAL A 306 32.46 22.91 -28.91
C VAL A 306 33.23 22.34 -30.10
N GLY A 307 32.57 22.12 -31.24
CA GLY A 307 33.21 21.72 -32.53
C GLY A 307 33.84 20.34 -32.53
N MET A 308 33.65 19.53 -31.49
CA MET A 308 34.16 18.15 -31.37
C MET A 308 33.01 17.21 -31.03
N TYR A 309 33.07 15.99 -31.57
CA TYR A 309 32.07 14.91 -31.31
C TYR A 309 30.61 15.31 -31.62
N VAL A 310 30.40 16.31 -32.47
CA VAL A 310 29.06 16.87 -32.76
C VAL A 310 28.09 15.78 -33.25
N GLY A 311 26.95 15.67 -32.60
CA GLY A 311 25.89 14.68 -32.90
C GLY A 311 26.14 13.28 -32.32
N GLU A 312 27.26 13.05 -31.61
CA GLU A 312 27.52 11.76 -30.95
C GLU A 312 26.87 11.70 -29.57
N ASP A 313 26.37 10.51 -29.18
CA ASP A 313 25.82 10.28 -27.83
C ASP A 313 26.88 10.46 -26.77
N ARG A 314 26.50 11.08 -25.63
CA ARG A 314 27.39 11.39 -24.51
C ARG A 314 28.15 10.19 -23.93
N PHE A 315 27.56 9.00 -23.93
CA PHE A 315 28.23 7.79 -23.44
C PHE A 315 29.20 7.21 -24.51
N ASP A 316 28.91 7.37 -25.78
CA ASP A 316 29.84 7.02 -26.85
C ASP A 316 31.05 7.95 -26.82
N VAL A 317 30.82 9.25 -26.62
CA VAL A 317 31.87 10.24 -26.43
C VAL A 317 32.71 9.92 -25.18
N ARG A 318 32.11 9.54 -24.06
CA ARG A 318 32.82 9.13 -22.84
C ARG A 318 33.82 7.99 -23.12
N ARG A 319 33.41 7.00 -23.91
CA ARG A 319 34.30 5.89 -24.29
C ARG A 319 35.39 6.33 -25.27
N ARG A 320 35.08 7.16 -26.23
CA ARG A 320 35.99 7.63 -27.24
C ARG A 320 37.02 8.62 -26.70
N ILE A 321 36.61 9.57 -25.89
CA ILE A 321 37.46 10.62 -25.32
C ILE A 321 38.59 10.06 -24.42
N GLU A 322 38.38 8.88 -23.81
CA GLU A 322 39.41 8.16 -23.06
C GLU A 322 40.62 7.86 -23.97
N GLY A 323 40.37 7.37 -25.17
CA GLY A 323 41.40 7.08 -26.17
C GLY A 323 42.11 8.33 -26.66
N ASP A 324 41.34 9.36 -27.00
CA ASP A 324 41.86 10.63 -27.51
C ASP A 324 42.74 11.36 -26.48
N LEU A 325 42.34 11.32 -25.18
CA LEU A 325 43.12 11.85 -24.06
C LEU A 325 44.42 11.07 -23.83
N ALA A 326 44.37 9.74 -23.96
CA ALA A 326 45.54 8.87 -23.84
C ALA A 326 46.54 9.12 -24.95
N GLU A 327 46.06 9.20 -26.21
CA GLU A 327 46.90 9.50 -27.38
C GLU A 327 47.56 10.89 -27.28
N ALA A 328 46.84 11.87 -26.77
CA ALA A 328 47.36 13.21 -26.51
C ALA A 328 48.32 13.31 -25.28
N GLY A 329 48.48 12.23 -24.50
CA GLY A 329 49.26 12.23 -23.25
C GLY A 329 48.63 13.04 -22.11
N LEU A 330 47.34 13.29 -22.19
CA LEU A 330 46.55 14.07 -21.23
C LEU A 330 45.76 13.23 -20.21
N LEU A 331 45.81 11.91 -20.38
CA LEU A 331 45.27 10.95 -19.41
C LEU A 331 46.39 10.42 -18.52
N GLU A 332 46.31 10.72 -17.20
CA GLU A 332 47.27 10.22 -16.23
C GLU A 332 47.06 8.74 -15.91
N LYS A 333 45.82 8.37 -15.55
CA LYS A 333 45.40 7.00 -15.27
C LYS A 333 43.88 6.90 -15.26
N THR A 334 43.39 5.67 -15.21
CA THR A 334 41.97 5.35 -14.93
C THR A 334 41.87 4.34 -13.77
N GLU A 335 40.80 4.42 -13.00
CA GLU A 335 40.51 3.48 -11.91
C GLU A 335 39.06 3.05 -12.01
N GLU A 336 38.75 1.78 -11.66
CA GLU A 336 37.38 1.35 -11.51
C GLU A 336 36.74 2.14 -10.33
N TYR A 337 35.54 2.65 -10.56
CA TYR A 337 34.85 3.50 -9.61
C TYR A 337 33.37 3.22 -9.60
N THR A 338 32.81 3.11 -8.41
CA THR A 338 31.37 2.92 -8.21
C THR A 338 30.79 4.18 -7.61
N ASN A 339 29.75 4.72 -8.23
CA ASN A 339 29.03 5.91 -7.77
C ASN A 339 27.52 5.77 -7.97
N ASN A 340 26.75 6.61 -7.27
CA ASN A 340 25.32 6.70 -7.45
C ASN A 340 25.00 7.65 -8.59
N VAL A 341 24.33 7.13 -9.62
CA VAL A 341 23.89 7.91 -10.77
C VAL A 341 22.36 8.04 -10.73
N GLY A 342 21.87 9.26 -10.99
CA GLY A 342 20.43 9.52 -11.11
C GLY A 342 19.87 9.00 -12.44
N TYR A 343 18.75 8.29 -12.37
CA TYR A 343 18.02 7.77 -13.52
C TYR A 343 16.58 8.27 -13.48
N SER A 344 16.02 8.55 -14.65
CA SER A 344 14.59 8.82 -14.77
C SER A 344 13.77 7.59 -14.35
N GLU A 345 12.85 7.77 -13.43
CA GLU A 345 11.92 6.69 -13.02
C GLU A 345 11.07 6.20 -14.19
N ARG A 346 10.78 7.08 -15.16
CA ARG A 346 9.83 6.81 -16.26
C ARG A 346 10.47 6.12 -17.46
N THR A 347 11.63 6.60 -17.89
CA THR A 347 12.33 6.08 -19.08
C THR A 347 13.47 5.12 -18.73
N GLY A 348 13.95 5.17 -17.48
CA GLY A 348 15.07 4.35 -17.03
C GLY A 348 16.44 4.79 -17.56
N VAL A 349 16.53 5.96 -18.20
CA VAL A 349 17.81 6.50 -18.69
C VAL A 349 18.48 7.38 -17.64
N ALA A 350 19.81 7.51 -17.70
CA ALA A 350 20.53 8.43 -16.84
C ALA A 350 20.13 9.87 -17.17
N ILE A 351 19.79 10.64 -16.15
CA ILE A 351 19.43 12.05 -16.29
C ILE A 351 20.65 12.92 -16.57
N GLU A 352 20.41 14.11 -17.15
CA GLU A 352 21.42 15.18 -17.29
C GLU A 352 21.01 16.40 -16.46
N PRO A 353 21.87 16.91 -15.57
CA PRO A 353 21.71 18.25 -15.05
C PRO A 353 21.78 19.26 -16.21
N LYS A 354 20.74 20.09 -16.37
CA LYS A 354 20.60 21.02 -17.49
C LYS A 354 20.06 22.36 -17.03
N LEU A 355 20.68 23.46 -17.45
CA LEU A 355 20.11 24.78 -17.29
C LEU A 355 18.96 24.98 -18.26
N SER A 356 17.78 25.19 -17.76
CA SER A 356 16.58 25.36 -18.58
C SER A 356 15.65 26.43 -18.02
N MET A 357 14.99 27.15 -18.94
CA MET A 357 13.93 28.08 -18.60
C MET A 357 12.65 27.32 -18.33
N GLN A 358 12.25 27.21 -17.08
CA GLN A 358 11.12 26.41 -16.63
C GLN A 358 10.16 27.25 -15.75
N TRP A 359 8.96 26.69 -15.51
CA TRP A 359 8.02 27.22 -14.54
C TRP A 359 8.19 26.50 -13.21
N PHE A 360 8.21 27.26 -12.12
CA PHE A 360 8.41 26.76 -10.77
C PHE A 360 7.32 27.24 -9.83
N LEU A 361 6.93 26.38 -8.89
CA LEU A 361 6.12 26.74 -7.73
C LEU A 361 7.01 26.84 -6.49
N SER A 362 6.99 27.98 -5.83
CA SER A 362 7.64 28.17 -4.54
C SER A 362 6.90 27.38 -3.46
N MET A 363 7.59 26.43 -2.82
CA MET A 363 6.98 25.43 -1.96
C MET A 363 7.07 25.74 -0.46
N GLN A 364 8.00 26.57 -0.02
CA GLN A 364 8.33 26.75 1.39
C GLN A 364 7.14 27.25 2.23
N GLU A 365 6.44 28.28 1.76
CA GLU A 365 5.28 28.82 2.47
C GLU A 365 4.09 27.86 2.50
N LEU A 366 3.92 27.05 1.45
CA LEU A 366 2.88 26.03 1.38
C LEU A 366 3.18 24.83 2.29
N ALA A 367 4.45 24.54 2.51
CA ALA A 367 4.90 23.41 3.32
C ALA A 367 4.70 23.61 4.83
N GLU A 368 4.75 24.85 5.33
CA GLU A 368 4.68 25.14 6.78
C GLU A 368 3.37 24.65 7.42
N PRO A 369 2.16 25.07 6.96
CA PRO A 369 0.90 24.58 7.53
C PRO A 369 0.71 23.07 7.32
N ALA A 370 1.15 22.54 6.18
CA ALA A 370 1.07 21.12 5.86
C ALA A 370 1.95 20.26 6.78
N THR A 371 3.15 20.75 7.13
CA THR A 371 4.03 20.06 8.08
C THR A 371 3.40 20.03 9.47
N ARG A 372 2.88 21.16 9.94
CA ARG A 372 2.25 21.28 11.25
C ARG A 372 1.06 20.32 11.37
N ALA A 373 0.20 20.26 10.39
CA ALA A 373 -1.00 19.41 10.38
C ALA A 373 -0.68 17.92 10.63
N VAL A 374 0.41 17.42 10.06
CA VAL A 374 0.84 16.02 10.26
C VAL A 374 1.58 15.84 11.59
N MET A 375 2.41 16.81 11.99
CA MET A 375 3.16 16.70 13.25
C MET A 375 2.26 16.78 14.48
N GLU A 376 1.18 17.56 14.43
CA GLU A 376 0.21 17.74 15.51
C GLU A 376 -0.97 16.75 15.45
N ASP A 377 -0.93 15.75 14.55
CA ASP A 377 -1.97 14.74 14.35
C ASP A 377 -3.35 15.30 13.95
N THR A 378 -3.42 16.51 13.39
CA THR A 378 -4.62 16.98 12.67
C THR A 378 -4.91 16.03 11.50
N ILE A 379 -3.83 15.61 10.81
CA ILE A 379 -3.85 14.51 9.84
C ILE A 379 -3.08 13.34 10.44
N ARG A 380 -3.76 12.23 10.68
CA ARG A 380 -3.16 11.04 11.27
C ARG A 380 -2.53 10.15 10.20
N PHE A 381 -1.25 9.82 10.35
CA PHE A 381 -0.56 8.84 9.50
C PHE A 381 -0.60 7.43 10.12
N VAL A 382 -1.00 6.45 9.33
CA VAL A 382 -1.05 5.04 9.74
C VAL A 382 -0.23 4.20 8.74
N PRO A 383 0.91 3.62 9.17
CA PRO A 383 1.52 3.72 10.49
C PRO A 383 2.27 5.05 10.71
N GLU A 384 2.41 5.43 11.95
CA GLU A 384 3.04 6.68 12.39
C GLU A 384 4.51 6.83 11.96
N LYS A 385 5.22 5.73 11.70
CA LYS A 385 6.63 5.74 11.25
C LYS A 385 6.92 6.67 10.08
N TYR A 386 5.94 6.91 9.21
CA TYR A 386 6.08 7.79 8.03
C TYR A 386 6.07 9.29 8.37
N LYS A 387 5.68 9.69 9.57
CA LYS A 387 5.75 11.10 10.02
C LYS A 387 7.19 11.64 9.96
N ASN A 388 8.18 10.83 10.37
CA ASN A 388 9.58 11.27 10.35
C ASN A 388 10.11 11.48 8.93
N THR A 389 9.77 10.56 8.01
CA THR A 389 10.14 10.68 6.59
C THR A 389 9.49 11.92 5.97
N TYR A 390 8.19 12.13 6.26
CA TYR A 390 7.43 13.30 5.82
C TYR A 390 8.07 14.61 6.33
N ARG A 391 8.35 14.70 7.63
CA ARG A 391 8.97 15.87 8.25
C ARG A 391 10.30 16.21 7.61
N HIS A 392 11.20 15.23 7.47
CA HIS A 392 12.53 15.47 6.90
C HIS A 392 12.46 16.03 5.48
N TRP A 393 11.55 15.54 4.66
CA TRP A 393 11.35 16.05 3.30
C TRP A 393 10.76 17.46 3.31
N MET A 394 9.75 17.72 4.14
CA MET A 394 9.09 19.02 4.22
C MET A 394 10.01 20.13 4.73
N GLU A 395 10.89 19.82 5.68
CA GLU A 395 11.89 20.77 6.20
C GLU A 395 12.98 21.11 5.17
N ASN A 396 13.21 20.27 4.18
CA ASN A 396 14.20 20.44 3.13
C ASN A 396 13.59 20.63 1.73
N ILE A 397 12.32 21.05 1.69
CA ILE A 397 11.58 21.14 0.43
C ILE A 397 12.19 22.20 -0.49
N LYS A 398 12.27 21.86 -1.78
CA LYS A 398 12.73 22.74 -2.84
C LYS A 398 11.54 23.22 -3.69
N ASP A 399 11.76 24.26 -4.46
CA ASP A 399 10.79 24.73 -5.44
C ASP A 399 10.49 23.64 -6.47
N TRP A 400 9.22 23.47 -6.77
CA TRP A 400 8.76 22.41 -7.66
C TRP A 400 8.76 22.88 -9.11
N CYS A 401 9.55 22.22 -9.98
CA CYS A 401 9.49 22.40 -11.42
C CYS A 401 8.19 21.81 -11.97
N ILE A 402 7.27 22.65 -12.39
CA ILE A 402 5.91 22.25 -12.81
C ILE A 402 5.72 22.19 -14.32
N SER A 403 6.68 22.60 -15.13
CA SER A 403 6.59 22.51 -16.61
C SER A 403 7.20 21.23 -17.17
N ARG A 404 6.59 20.70 -18.23
CA ARG A 404 7.01 19.51 -18.95
C ARG A 404 6.93 19.78 -20.46
N GLN A 405 7.98 19.43 -21.22
CA GLN A 405 8.08 19.60 -22.66
C GLN A 405 7.39 18.43 -23.38
N LEU A 406 6.09 18.28 -23.10
CA LEU A 406 5.21 17.23 -23.61
C LEU A 406 4.00 17.84 -24.33
N TRP A 407 3.25 17.00 -25.03
CA TRP A 407 1.98 17.37 -25.62
C TRP A 407 0.77 16.88 -24.82
N TRP A 408 0.92 15.78 -24.11
CA TRP A 408 -0.15 15.20 -23.28
C TRP A 408 -0.14 15.76 -21.86
N GLY A 409 -1.09 16.62 -21.54
CA GLY A 409 -1.26 17.30 -20.25
C GLY A 409 -2.00 18.63 -20.39
N GLN A 410 -2.27 19.28 -19.26
CA GLN A 410 -2.83 20.64 -19.26
C GLN A 410 -1.78 21.62 -19.77
N ARG A 411 -2.06 22.27 -20.87
CA ARG A 411 -1.17 23.26 -21.47
C ARG A 411 -1.05 24.48 -20.57
N ILE A 412 0.20 24.95 -20.34
CA ILE A 412 0.47 26.09 -19.46
C ILE A 412 -0.28 27.33 -19.98
N PRO A 413 -1.04 28.04 -19.10
CA PRO A 413 -1.90 29.17 -19.51
C PRO A 413 -1.10 30.49 -19.57
N ALA A 414 0.09 30.46 -20.17
CA ALA A 414 0.92 31.63 -20.43
C ALA A 414 0.88 31.98 -21.94
N TRP A 415 0.68 33.24 -22.25
CA TRP A 415 0.45 33.72 -23.60
C TRP A 415 1.47 34.81 -23.94
N TYR A 416 2.34 34.54 -24.91
CA TYR A 416 3.43 35.42 -25.32
C TYR A 416 2.94 36.47 -26.30
N LEU A 417 3.37 37.70 -26.06
CA LEU A 417 3.04 38.85 -26.90
C LEU A 417 4.06 38.99 -28.05
N PRO A 418 3.66 39.53 -29.22
CA PRO A 418 4.54 39.68 -30.39
C PRO A 418 5.79 40.53 -30.11
N LYS A 419 5.71 41.49 -29.22
CA LYS A 419 6.82 42.43 -28.84
C LYS A 419 7.62 41.97 -27.64
N GLY A 420 7.39 40.77 -27.19
CA GLY A 420 8.00 40.21 -26.00
C GLY A 420 7.16 40.37 -24.72
N GLY A 421 7.49 39.57 -23.72
CA GLY A 421 6.72 39.41 -22.50
C GLY A 421 5.54 38.43 -22.69
N TYR A 422 4.83 38.16 -21.61
CA TYR A 422 3.69 37.24 -21.60
C TYR A 422 2.62 37.71 -20.61
N VAL A 423 1.43 37.18 -20.73
CA VAL A 423 0.34 37.26 -19.75
C VAL A 423 -0.06 35.85 -19.33
N VAL A 424 -0.64 35.73 -18.13
CA VAL A 424 -1.17 34.47 -17.62
C VAL A 424 -2.68 34.60 -17.47
N ALA A 425 -3.41 33.70 -18.10
CA ALA A 425 -4.86 33.69 -18.06
C ALA A 425 -5.42 32.29 -18.37
N PRO A 426 -6.52 31.87 -17.71
CA PRO A 426 -7.07 30.52 -17.85
C PRO A 426 -7.79 30.31 -19.19
N THR A 427 -8.24 31.35 -19.84
CA THR A 427 -8.95 31.30 -21.14
C THR A 427 -8.32 32.23 -22.18
N GLU A 428 -8.60 31.98 -23.46
CA GLU A 428 -8.12 32.76 -24.60
C GLU A 428 -8.66 34.19 -24.54
N GLU A 429 -9.92 34.36 -24.13
CA GLU A 429 -10.58 35.66 -24.02
C GLU A 429 -9.92 36.51 -22.92
N GLU A 430 -9.68 35.94 -21.76
CA GLU A 430 -8.99 36.61 -20.66
C GLU A 430 -7.55 36.97 -21.04
N ALA A 431 -6.87 36.04 -21.72
CA ALA A 431 -5.50 36.24 -22.20
C ALA A 431 -5.43 37.41 -23.17
N LEU A 432 -6.37 37.50 -24.14
CA LEU A 432 -6.43 38.60 -25.09
C LEU A 432 -6.72 39.93 -24.40
N ALA A 433 -7.63 39.93 -23.41
CA ALA A 433 -7.93 41.13 -22.64
C ALA A 433 -6.70 41.66 -21.87
N LYS A 434 -6.02 40.77 -21.13
CA LYS A 434 -4.79 41.10 -20.39
C LYS A 434 -3.63 41.49 -21.33
N ALA A 435 -3.52 40.86 -22.50
CA ALA A 435 -2.49 41.18 -23.49
C ALA A 435 -2.69 42.58 -24.10
N ARG A 436 -3.94 42.97 -24.42
CA ARG A 436 -4.30 44.32 -24.92
C ARG A 436 -3.99 45.40 -23.88
N GLU A 437 -4.31 45.13 -22.62
CA GLU A 437 -4.01 46.03 -21.52
C GLU A 437 -2.49 46.19 -21.35
N LYS A 438 -1.76 45.08 -21.25
CA LYS A 438 -0.31 45.07 -21.03
C LYS A 438 0.47 45.72 -22.17
N ALA A 439 0.04 45.51 -23.42
CA ALA A 439 0.67 46.08 -24.60
C ALA A 439 0.23 47.53 -24.87
N GLY A 440 -0.87 48.02 -24.27
CA GLY A 440 -1.54 49.28 -24.63
C GLY A 440 -2.07 49.26 -26.05
N ASP A 441 -2.37 48.11 -26.63
CA ASP A 441 -2.74 47.90 -28.02
C ASP A 441 -4.06 47.12 -28.13
N GLN A 442 -5.15 47.82 -28.39
CA GLN A 442 -6.49 47.25 -28.54
C GLN A 442 -6.70 46.53 -29.88
N SER A 443 -5.77 46.66 -30.81
CA SER A 443 -5.86 46.02 -32.12
C SER A 443 -5.35 44.55 -32.11
N LEU A 444 -4.69 44.13 -31.04
CA LEU A 444 -4.23 42.75 -30.89
C LEU A 444 -5.37 41.75 -31.03
N ARG A 445 -5.11 40.68 -31.75
CA ARG A 445 -6.01 39.54 -31.96
C ARG A 445 -5.44 38.32 -31.28
N LEU A 446 -6.25 37.31 -31.00
CA LEU A 446 -5.82 36.05 -30.43
C LEU A 446 -4.73 35.38 -31.28
N SER A 447 -4.85 35.44 -32.62
CA SER A 447 -3.85 34.91 -33.56
C SER A 447 -2.47 35.57 -33.45
N ASP A 448 -2.37 36.73 -32.80
CA ASP A 448 -1.09 37.41 -32.58
C ASP A 448 -0.40 36.95 -31.30
N LEU A 449 -1.11 36.19 -30.45
CA LEU A 449 -0.57 35.60 -29.23
C LEU A 449 -0.14 34.15 -29.47
N ARG A 450 0.93 33.74 -28.80
CA ARG A 450 1.39 32.32 -28.80
C ARG A 450 1.29 31.77 -27.39
N GLN A 451 0.45 30.77 -27.22
CA GLN A 451 0.39 30.06 -25.93
C GLN A 451 1.69 29.24 -25.69
N ASP A 452 2.10 29.09 -24.45
CA ASP A 452 3.25 28.25 -24.07
C ASP A 452 3.09 26.83 -24.63
N ASP A 453 4.19 26.22 -25.09
CA ASP A 453 4.18 24.89 -25.72
C ASP A 453 4.24 23.78 -24.69
N ASP A 454 4.66 24.09 -23.46
CA ASP A 454 4.78 23.13 -22.39
C ASP A 454 3.43 22.82 -21.73
N VAL A 455 3.37 21.66 -21.09
CA VAL A 455 2.24 21.26 -20.23
C VAL A 455 2.66 21.25 -18.78
N LEU A 456 1.68 21.18 -17.88
CA LEU A 456 1.90 21.04 -16.45
C LEU A 456 2.25 19.59 -16.08
N ASP A 457 3.06 19.45 -15.04
CA ASP A 457 3.31 18.18 -14.37
C ASP A 457 1.98 17.53 -13.95
N THR A 458 1.82 16.23 -14.17
CA THR A 458 0.62 15.48 -13.81
C THR A 458 0.24 15.67 -12.35
N TRP A 459 1.22 15.77 -11.46
CA TRP A 459 0.99 15.98 -10.03
C TRP A 459 0.40 17.37 -9.70
N PHE A 460 0.55 18.35 -10.59
CA PHE A 460 -0.09 19.67 -10.47
C PHE A 460 -1.59 19.63 -10.77
N SER A 461 -2.10 18.54 -11.34
CA SER A 461 -3.53 18.29 -11.43
C SER A 461 -4.04 17.44 -10.26
N SER A 462 -3.34 16.35 -9.95
CA SER A 462 -3.79 15.40 -8.95
C SER A 462 -3.66 15.88 -7.49
N TRP A 463 -2.82 16.91 -7.21
CA TRP A 463 -2.77 17.52 -5.87
C TRP A 463 -4.06 18.24 -5.47
N LEU A 464 -4.91 18.58 -6.45
CA LEU A 464 -6.22 19.18 -6.22
C LEU A 464 -7.33 18.14 -6.03
N TRP A 465 -7.01 16.85 -6.14
CA TRP A 465 -7.99 15.77 -6.27
C TRP A 465 -9.11 15.82 -5.25
N PRO A 466 -8.88 15.89 -3.91
CA PRO A 466 -9.95 15.93 -2.91
C PRO A 466 -10.88 17.13 -3.02
N ILE A 467 -10.40 18.21 -3.63
CA ILE A 467 -11.16 19.47 -3.80
C ILE A 467 -11.87 19.47 -5.16
N SER A 468 -11.13 19.11 -6.22
CA SER A 468 -11.60 19.27 -7.60
C SER A 468 -12.67 18.24 -7.99
N VAL A 469 -12.68 17.04 -7.39
CA VAL A 469 -13.72 16.03 -7.65
C VAL A 469 -15.10 16.47 -7.18
N PHE A 470 -15.17 17.40 -6.22
CA PHE A 470 -16.39 18.07 -5.74
C PHE A 470 -16.53 19.50 -6.26
N ASP A 471 -15.80 19.84 -7.32
CA ASP A 471 -15.81 21.16 -7.95
C ASP A 471 -15.49 22.34 -7.02
N GLY A 472 -14.71 22.07 -5.96
CA GLY A 472 -14.43 23.03 -4.89
C GLY A 472 -13.45 24.16 -5.27
N ILE A 473 -12.79 24.10 -6.44
CA ILE A 473 -11.98 25.20 -6.99
C ILE A 473 -12.83 26.18 -7.77
N ARG A 474 -13.67 25.71 -8.70
CA ARG A 474 -14.51 26.57 -9.53
C ARG A 474 -15.71 27.14 -8.77
N ARG A 475 -16.24 26.35 -7.85
CA ARG A 475 -17.41 26.66 -7.01
C ARG A 475 -17.12 26.36 -5.54
N PRO A 476 -16.29 27.16 -4.85
CA PRO A 476 -15.77 26.86 -3.52
C PRO A 476 -16.83 26.74 -2.43
N ASP A 477 -18.03 27.25 -2.66
CA ASP A 477 -19.14 27.27 -1.70
C ASP A 477 -20.28 26.29 -2.05
N ASN A 478 -20.07 25.36 -3.02
CA ASN A 478 -21.11 24.42 -3.40
C ASN A 478 -21.41 23.41 -2.27
N GLU A 479 -22.59 22.79 -2.33
CA GLU A 479 -23.09 21.87 -1.29
C GLU A 479 -22.24 20.61 -1.16
N GLU A 480 -21.73 20.07 -2.27
CA GLU A 480 -20.96 18.85 -2.27
C GLU A 480 -19.61 19.01 -1.56
N VAL A 481 -18.85 20.07 -1.87
CA VAL A 481 -17.58 20.31 -1.19
C VAL A 481 -17.78 20.59 0.29
N LYS A 482 -18.86 21.26 0.68
CA LYS A 482 -19.20 21.49 2.10
C LYS A 482 -19.58 20.21 2.84
N TYR A 483 -20.14 19.23 2.13
CA TYR A 483 -20.58 17.99 2.72
C TYR A 483 -19.51 16.90 2.76
N TYR A 484 -18.75 16.71 1.65
CA TYR A 484 -17.79 15.62 1.49
C TYR A 484 -16.35 15.97 1.86
N TYR A 485 -16.00 17.25 1.96
CA TYR A 485 -14.66 17.72 2.30
C TYR A 485 -14.62 18.28 3.74
N PRO A 486 -13.57 18.02 4.55
CA PRO A 486 -12.46 17.12 4.27
C PRO A 486 -12.88 15.65 4.16
N THR A 487 -12.19 14.88 3.33
CA THR A 487 -12.45 13.45 3.19
C THR A 487 -12.00 12.68 4.46
N ASP A 488 -12.50 11.46 4.67
CA ASP A 488 -12.20 10.73 5.92
C ASP A 488 -10.83 10.05 5.85
N ASP A 489 -10.65 9.16 4.88
CA ASP A 489 -9.44 8.36 4.76
C ASP A 489 -8.83 8.48 3.35
N LEU A 490 -7.53 8.66 3.30
CA LEU A 490 -6.74 8.49 2.10
C LEU A 490 -5.97 7.16 2.21
N VAL A 491 -6.19 6.24 1.29
CA VAL A 491 -5.49 4.94 1.25
C VAL A 491 -4.52 4.94 0.06
N THR A 492 -3.22 4.91 0.33
CA THR A 492 -2.20 5.05 -0.73
C THR A 492 -0.91 4.30 -0.41
N GLY A 493 -0.02 4.16 -1.38
CA GLY A 493 1.32 3.65 -1.18
C GLY A 493 2.26 4.70 -0.57
N PRO A 494 3.25 4.30 0.23
CA PRO A 494 4.22 5.23 0.82
C PRO A 494 5.19 5.82 -0.21
N ASP A 495 5.30 5.22 -1.38
CA ASP A 495 6.15 5.66 -2.49
C ASP A 495 5.68 6.97 -3.13
N ILE A 496 4.43 7.38 -2.89
CA ILE A 496 3.88 8.66 -3.39
C ILE A 496 3.56 9.68 -2.29
N ILE A 497 4.18 9.55 -1.12
CA ILE A 497 4.01 10.53 -0.01
C ILE A 497 4.32 11.95 -0.50
N PHE A 498 5.46 12.14 -1.18
CA PHE A 498 5.92 13.47 -1.61
C PHE A 498 5.27 13.93 -2.91
N PHE A 499 5.02 12.99 -3.81
CA PHE A 499 4.39 13.29 -5.09
C PHE A 499 2.95 13.73 -4.93
N TRP A 500 2.22 13.11 -4.01
CA TRP A 500 0.77 13.28 -3.92
C TRP A 500 0.27 13.69 -2.55
N VAL A 501 0.56 12.92 -1.49
CA VAL A 501 0.00 13.17 -0.14
C VAL A 501 0.38 14.57 0.37
N ALA A 502 1.67 14.90 0.39
CA ALA A 502 2.16 16.19 0.88
C ALA A 502 1.61 17.35 0.04
N ARG A 503 1.57 17.18 -1.28
CA ARG A 503 1.06 18.21 -2.19
C ARG A 503 -0.44 18.43 -2.03
N MET A 504 -1.24 17.38 -1.82
CA MET A 504 -2.67 17.53 -1.51
C MET A 504 -2.89 18.27 -0.19
N ILE A 505 -2.07 18.01 0.83
CA ILE A 505 -2.18 18.72 2.11
C ILE A 505 -1.88 20.21 1.92
N MET A 506 -0.84 20.56 1.15
CA MET A 506 -0.54 21.95 0.79
C MET A 506 -1.70 22.61 0.06
N ALA A 507 -2.27 21.93 -0.95
CA ALA A 507 -3.42 22.46 -1.70
C ALA A 507 -4.66 22.65 -0.82
N GLY A 508 -4.89 21.74 0.13
CA GLY A 508 -5.99 21.84 1.10
C GLY A 508 -5.88 23.11 1.92
N TYR A 509 -4.73 23.36 2.52
CA TYR A 509 -4.50 24.56 3.31
C TYR A 509 -4.50 25.84 2.48
N GLU A 510 -3.96 25.83 1.26
CA GLU A 510 -3.96 27.01 0.38
C GLU A 510 -5.36 27.41 -0.10
N TYR A 511 -6.21 26.42 -0.45
CA TYR A 511 -7.49 26.68 -1.11
C TYR A 511 -8.72 26.50 -0.23
N ARG A 512 -8.58 25.74 0.88
CA ARG A 512 -9.68 25.48 1.81
C ARG A 512 -9.41 25.96 3.24
N GLY A 513 -8.13 26.20 3.59
CA GLY A 513 -7.73 26.59 4.95
C GLY A 513 -7.78 25.46 5.97
N GLU A 514 -7.99 24.23 5.52
CA GLU A 514 -8.14 23.03 6.36
C GLU A 514 -7.55 21.80 5.66
N GLU A 515 -7.43 20.70 6.40
CA GLU A 515 -6.91 19.44 5.90
C GLU A 515 -7.76 18.85 4.76
N PRO A 516 -7.15 18.21 3.75
CA PRO A 516 -7.90 17.55 2.67
C PRO A 516 -8.47 16.18 3.04
N PHE A 517 -7.92 15.55 4.05
CA PHE A 517 -8.33 14.26 4.62
C PHE A 517 -7.88 14.17 6.08
N ARG A 518 -8.61 13.37 6.88
CA ARG A 518 -8.34 13.21 8.31
C ARG A 518 -7.26 12.19 8.60
N ASN A 519 -7.23 11.10 7.82
CA ASN A 519 -6.28 10.01 8.03
C ASN A 519 -5.63 9.61 6.70
N VAL A 520 -4.38 9.15 6.78
CA VAL A 520 -3.67 8.54 5.65
C VAL A 520 -3.25 7.13 6.04
N TYR A 521 -3.87 6.14 5.41
CA TYR A 521 -3.49 4.74 5.54
C TYR A 521 -2.50 4.36 4.44
N PHE A 522 -1.27 4.05 4.83
CA PHE A 522 -0.25 3.59 3.90
C PHE A 522 -0.29 2.08 3.73
N THR A 523 -0.50 1.64 2.51
CA THR A 523 -0.43 0.22 2.16
C THR A 523 1.02 -0.25 2.07
N GLY A 524 1.24 -1.55 2.17
CA GLY A 524 2.50 -2.16 1.77
C GLY A 524 2.63 -2.29 0.26
N ILE A 525 3.86 -2.54 -0.20
CA ILE A 525 4.14 -2.89 -1.60
C ILE A 525 3.93 -4.38 -1.78
N VAL A 526 3.22 -4.77 -2.85
CA VAL A 526 3.06 -6.19 -3.19
C VAL A 526 4.32 -6.70 -3.88
N ARG A 527 4.91 -7.74 -3.30
CA ARG A 527 6.14 -8.38 -3.78
C ARG A 527 5.90 -9.84 -4.15
N ASP A 528 6.75 -10.38 -5.02
CA ASP A 528 6.75 -11.79 -5.35
C ASP A 528 7.36 -12.64 -4.21
N LYS A 529 7.30 -13.97 -4.36
CA LYS A 529 7.80 -14.94 -3.35
C LYS A 529 9.28 -14.78 -2.98
N ILE A 530 10.07 -14.11 -3.80
CA ILE A 530 11.49 -13.85 -3.55
C ILE A 530 11.78 -12.40 -3.15
N GLY A 531 10.73 -11.63 -2.83
CA GLY A 531 10.84 -10.27 -2.30
C GLY A 531 10.99 -9.14 -3.31
N ARG A 532 10.90 -9.41 -4.64
CA ARG A 532 10.99 -8.36 -5.65
C ARG A 532 9.64 -7.64 -5.80
N LYS A 533 9.67 -6.33 -5.98
CA LYS A 533 8.45 -5.56 -6.32
C LYS A 533 7.82 -6.16 -7.58
N MET A 534 6.52 -6.44 -7.52
CA MET A 534 5.79 -6.95 -8.68
C MET A 534 5.66 -5.88 -9.75
N SER A 535 6.05 -6.23 -10.98
CA SER A 535 5.89 -5.36 -12.14
C SER A 535 5.65 -6.18 -13.40
N LYS A 536 4.98 -5.57 -14.38
CA LYS A 536 4.77 -6.20 -15.70
C LYS A 536 6.08 -6.37 -16.48
N GLN A 537 7.02 -5.45 -16.30
CA GLN A 537 8.34 -5.52 -16.96
C GLN A 537 9.15 -6.74 -16.51
N LEU A 538 9.03 -7.14 -15.25
CA LEU A 538 9.69 -8.33 -14.70
C LEU A 538 8.91 -9.62 -14.98
N GLY A 539 7.67 -9.55 -15.49
CA GLY A 539 6.84 -10.72 -15.75
C GLY A 539 6.44 -11.50 -14.48
N ASN A 540 6.60 -10.90 -13.30
CA ASN A 540 6.33 -11.52 -11.99
C ASN A 540 4.99 -11.08 -11.36
N SER A 541 4.16 -10.35 -12.09
CA SER A 541 2.82 -9.93 -11.65
C SER A 541 1.76 -10.66 -12.46
N PRO A 542 0.93 -11.53 -11.84
CA PRO A 542 -0.18 -12.16 -12.52
C PRO A 542 -1.22 -11.11 -12.95
N ASP A 543 -2.00 -11.43 -13.98
CA ASP A 543 -3.15 -10.61 -14.35
C ASP A 543 -4.26 -10.76 -13.28
N PRO A 544 -4.71 -9.66 -12.66
CA PRO A 544 -5.79 -9.72 -11.68
C PRO A 544 -7.08 -10.31 -12.21
N LEU A 545 -7.42 -10.10 -13.49
CA LEU A 545 -8.64 -10.67 -14.09
C LEU A 545 -8.56 -12.19 -14.18
N ASP A 546 -7.40 -12.75 -14.56
CA ASP A 546 -7.18 -14.19 -14.60
C ASP A 546 -7.34 -14.83 -13.21
N LEU A 547 -6.84 -14.14 -12.17
CA LEU A 547 -7.00 -14.59 -10.79
C LEU A 547 -8.46 -14.55 -10.32
N ILE A 548 -9.19 -13.48 -10.66
CA ILE A 548 -10.61 -13.34 -10.36
C ILE A 548 -11.41 -14.44 -11.09
N ASP A 549 -11.12 -14.67 -12.36
CA ASP A 549 -11.79 -15.72 -13.15
C ASP A 549 -11.55 -17.13 -12.58
N LYS A 550 -10.37 -17.37 -11.99
CA LYS A 550 -9.98 -18.68 -11.43
C LYS A 550 -10.48 -18.90 -10.00
N TYR A 551 -10.41 -17.87 -9.15
CA TYR A 551 -10.64 -18.00 -7.71
C TYR A 551 -11.86 -17.21 -7.20
N GLY A 552 -12.46 -16.39 -8.03
CA GLY A 552 -13.50 -15.43 -7.65
C GLY A 552 -12.94 -14.14 -7.05
N ALA A 553 -13.71 -13.07 -7.16
CA ALA A 553 -13.35 -11.76 -6.59
C ALA A 553 -13.19 -11.84 -5.06
N ASP A 554 -14.11 -12.51 -4.36
CA ASP A 554 -14.01 -12.71 -2.91
C ASP A 554 -12.73 -13.46 -2.51
N GLY A 555 -12.28 -14.43 -3.34
CA GLY A 555 -11.03 -15.15 -3.13
C GLY A 555 -9.79 -14.27 -3.27
N VAL A 556 -9.75 -13.40 -4.27
CA VAL A 556 -8.66 -12.45 -4.50
C VAL A 556 -8.64 -11.38 -3.40
N ARG A 557 -9.79 -10.85 -3.01
CA ARG A 557 -9.92 -9.87 -1.91
C ARG A 557 -9.38 -10.44 -0.59
N MET A 558 -9.76 -11.66 -0.25
CA MET A 558 -9.24 -12.35 0.93
C MET A 558 -7.73 -12.50 0.88
N ALA A 559 -7.16 -12.90 -0.26
CA ALA A 559 -5.71 -13.04 -0.43
C ALA A 559 -4.96 -11.73 -0.15
N MET A 560 -5.53 -10.59 -0.58
CA MET A 560 -4.96 -9.28 -0.29
C MET A 560 -5.06 -8.90 1.19
N LEU A 561 -6.16 -9.24 1.86
CA LEU A 561 -6.43 -8.83 3.23
C LEU A 561 -5.66 -9.64 4.27
N ILE A 562 -5.52 -10.96 4.08
CA ILE A 562 -5.01 -11.86 5.12
C ILE A 562 -3.55 -11.59 5.49
N SER A 563 -2.77 -11.07 4.57
CA SER A 563 -1.34 -10.79 4.75
C SER A 563 -1.00 -9.29 4.79
N SER A 564 -2.00 -8.41 4.65
CA SER A 564 -1.78 -6.97 4.62
C SER A 564 -1.80 -6.38 6.03
N SER A 565 -0.73 -5.67 6.40
CA SER A 565 -0.74 -4.78 7.56
C SER A 565 -0.22 -3.40 7.14
N ALA A 566 -0.71 -2.34 7.79
CA ALA A 566 -0.38 -0.98 7.42
C ALA A 566 1.14 -0.76 7.31
N GLY A 567 1.60 -0.28 6.17
CA GLY A 567 2.99 0.06 5.89
C GLY A 567 3.98 -1.11 5.82
N ASN A 568 3.52 -2.35 5.78
CA ASN A 568 4.37 -3.54 5.61
C ASN A 568 4.12 -4.19 4.25
N ASP A 569 5.21 -4.61 3.60
CA ASP A 569 5.14 -5.26 2.29
C ASP A 569 4.35 -6.58 2.36
N VAL A 570 3.61 -6.85 1.29
CA VAL A 570 2.78 -8.05 1.14
C VAL A 570 3.49 -9.01 0.19
N MET A 571 3.87 -10.17 0.72
CA MET A 571 4.40 -11.27 -0.11
C MET A 571 3.23 -12.02 -0.72
N PHE A 572 2.99 -11.80 -2.00
CA PHE A 572 1.88 -12.43 -2.71
C PHE A 572 2.18 -13.89 -3.07
N ASP A 573 1.26 -14.76 -2.70
CA ASP A 573 1.21 -16.15 -3.13
C ASP A 573 -0.20 -16.48 -3.65
N GLU A 574 -0.27 -17.05 -4.86
CA GLU A 574 -1.54 -17.47 -5.47
C GLU A 574 -2.31 -18.50 -4.62
N ALA A 575 -1.61 -19.28 -3.79
CA ALA A 575 -2.22 -20.18 -2.81
C ALA A 575 -3.16 -19.47 -1.83
N LEU A 576 -2.95 -18.17 -1.56
CA LEU A 576 -3.85 -17.36 -0.73
C LEU A 576 -5.19 -17.11 -1.43
N CYS A 577 -5.20 -16.96 -2.76
CA CYS A 577 -6.45 -16.86 -3.54
C CYS A 577 -7.24 -18.19 -3.49
N GLU A 578 -6.53 -19.32 -3.55
CA GLU A 578 -7.14 -20.63 -3.38
C GLU A 578 -7.73 -20.81 -1.98
N GLN A 579 -7.03 -20.38 -0.93
CA GLN A 579 -7.55 -20.37 0.44
C GLN A 579 -8.83 -19.53 0.54
N GLY A 580 -8.87 -18.36 -0.11
CA GLY A 580 -10.04 -17.48 -0.16
C GLY A 580 -11.23 -18.16 -0.85
N ARG A 581 -11.02 -18.82 -1.99
CA ARG A 581 -12.06 -19.62 -2.65
C ARG A 581 -12.56 -20.74 -1.74
N ASN A 582 -11.65 -21.42 -1.06
CA ASN A 582 -12.00 -22.51 -0.14
C ASN A 582 -12.81 -22.01 1.05
N PHE A 583 -12.54 -20.79 1.53
CA PHE A 583 -13.36 -20.15 2.56
C PHE A 583 -14.79 -19.85 2.06
N GLY A 584 -14.93 -19.30 0.85
CA GLY A 584 -16.24 -19.14 0.21
C GLY A 584 -17.01 -20.47 0.10
N ASN A 585 -16.34 -21.53 -0.32
CA ASN A 585 -16.91 -22.89 -0.34
C ASN A 585 -17.34 -23.39 1.06
N LYS A 586 -16.53 -23.06 2.09
CA LYS A 586 -16.87 -23.43 3.48
C LYS A 586 -18.13 -22.73 3.97
N ILE A 587 -18.25 -21.42 3.69
CA ILE A 587 -19.46 -20.63 4.01
C ILE A 587 -20.67 -21.22 3.31
N TRP A 588 -20.55 -21.51 2.02
CA TRP A 588 -21.60 -22.10 1.20
C TRP A 588 -22.08 -23.45 1.71
N ASN A 589 -21.13 -24.34 2.01
CA ASN A 589 -21.43 -25.67 2.52
C ASN A 589 -22.06 -25.64 3.93
N ALA A 590 -21.63 -24.74 4.79
CA ALA A 590 -22.23 -24.52 6.10
C ALA A 590 -23.68 -24.03 5.97
N TYR A 591 -23.95 -23.12 5.03
CA TYR A 591 -25.30 -22.65 4.76
C TYR A 591 -26.21 -23.77 4.21
N ARG A 592 -25.72 -24.56 3.25
CA ARG A 592 -26.47 -25.73 2.72
C ARG A 592 -26.76 -26.76 3.79
N LEU A 593 -25.83 -27.02 4.69
CA LEU A 593 -26.03 -27.92 5.81
C LEU A 593 -27.22 -27.49 6.67
N VAL A 594 -27.27 -26.23 7.06
CA VAL A 594 -28.37 -25.68 7.88
C VAL A 594 -29.68 -25.62 7.11
N GLY A 595 -29.65 -25.26 5.83
CA GLY A 595 -30.82 -25.25 4.95
C GLY A 595 -31.49 -26.61 4.74
N GLY A 596 -30.71 -27.69 4.92
CA GLY A 596 -31.20 -29.07 4.83
C GLY A 596 -31.82 -29.61 6.12
N TRP A 597 -31.79 -28.88 7.23
CA TRP A 597 -32.40 -29.36 8.48
C TRP A 597 -33.90 -29.21 8.47
N ALA A 598 -34.64 -30.31 8.82
CA ALA A 598 -36.05 -30.24 9.09
C ALA A 598 -36.30 -29.64 10.49
N VAL A 599 -37.43 -28.97 10.67
CA VAL A 599 -37.81 -28.36 11.97
C VAL A 599 -39.07 -29.07 12.47
N ASP A 600 -39.07 -29.58 13.68
CA ASP A 600 -40.25 -30.03 14.39
C ASP A 600 -40.81 -28.93 15.26
N ALA A 601 -41.95 -28.37 14.88
CA ALA A 601 -42.57 -27.26 15.60
C ALA A 601 -42.96 -27.57 17.07
N ALA A 602 -43.03 -28.85 17.43
CA ALA A 602 -43.36 -29.30 18.77
C ALA A 602 -42.13 -29.66 19.64
N ALA A 603 -40.94 -29.73 19.00
CA ALA A 603 -39.71 -30.07 19.72
C ALA A 603 -39.26 -28.95 20.67
N ALA A 604 -38.93 -29.33 21.90
CA ALA A 604 -38.28 -28.43 22.85
C ALA A 604 -36.77 -28.36 22.61
N GLN A 605 -36.18 -27.20 22.82
CA GLN A 605 -34.74 -27.04 22.73
C GLN A 605 -34.03 -27.93 23.78
N SER A 606 -33.05 -28.71 23.34
CA SER A 606 -32.21 -29.50 24.25
C SER A 606 -31.31 -28.62 25.08
N GLU A 607 -30.88 -29.12 26.25
CA GLU A 607 -29.93 -28.39 27.10
C GLU A 607 -28.57 -28.18 26.36
N ASN A 608 -28.12 -29.15 25.61
CA ASN A 608 -26.94 -29.05 24.77
C ASN A 608 -27.07 -27.86 23.76
N ASP A 609 -28.21 -27.79 23.06
CA ASP A 609 -28.40 -26.78 22.02
C ASP A 609 -28.58 -25.38 22.63
N ARG A 610 -29.25 -25.30 23.79
CA ARG A 610 -29.34 -24.05 24.56
C ARG A 610 -27.97 -23.52 24.97
N LEU A 611 -27.11 -24.37 25.52
CA LEU A 611 -25.74 -24.01 25.91
C LEU A 611 -24.88 -23.63 24.69
N ALA A 612 -25.02 -24.33 23.59
CA ALA A 612 -24.31 -24.02 22.34
C ALA A 612 -24.70 -22.62 21.80
N VAL A 613 -26.01 -22.32 21.78
CA VAL A 613 -26.54 -21.01 21.37
C VAL A 613 -26.01 -19.90 22.29
N GLU A 614 -26.05 -20.11 23.61
CA GLU A 614 -25.59 -19.13 24.58
C GLU A 614 -24.05 -18.87 24.44
N TRP A 615 -23.26 -19.93 24.29
CA TRP A 615 -21.84 -19.82 24.09
C TRP A 615 -21.48 -19.09 22.79
N PHE A 616 -22.09 -19.49 21.65
CA PHE A 616 -21.73 -18.86 20.38
C PHE A 616 -22.17 -17.39 20.35
N GLY A 617 -23.33 -17.05 20.95
CA GLY A 617 -23.73 -15.67 21.13
C GLY A 617 -22.67 -14.84 21.89
N ALA A 618 -22.13 -15.38 22.97
CA ALA A 618 -21.05 -14.72 23.72
C ALA A 618 -19.74 -14.61 22.92
N ALA A 619 -19.40 -15.63 22.14
CA ALA A 619 -18.23 -15.62 21.25
C ALA A 619 -18.38 -14.60 20.13
N LEU A 620 -19.57 -14.50 19.54
CA LEU A 620 -19.90 -13.47 18.53
C LEU A 620 -19.74 -12.05 19.11
N ASP A 621 -20.32 -11.80 20.29
CA ASP A 621 -20.23 -10.48 20.96
C ASP A 621 -18.78 -10.07 21.21
N ARG A 622 -17.94 -11.00 21.67
CA ARG A 622 -16.50 -10.76 21.89
C ARG A 622 -15.80 -10.43 20.58
N SER A 623 -16.02 -11.23 19.54
CA SER A 623 -15.38 -11.02 18.23
C SER A 623 -15.83 -9.72 17.57
N LEU A 624 -17.11 -9.36 17.65
CA LEU A 624 -17.63 -8.08 17.14
C LEU A 624 -16.93 -6.88 17.80
N ARG A 625 -16.72 -6.94 19.13
CA ARG A 625 -15.99 -5.89 19.85
C ARG A 625 -14.54 -5.82 19.42
N GLN A 626 -13.85 -6.95 19.36
CA GLN A 626 -12.45 -7.02 18.88
C GLN A 626 -12.30 -6.46 17.47
N ILE A 627 -13.20 -6.81 16.56
CA ILE A 627 -13.20 -6.32 15.17
C ILE A 627 -13.44 -4.81 15.12
N ALA A 628 -14.34 -4.29 15.98
CA ALA A 628 -14.57 -2.84 16.06
C ALA A 628 -13.31 -2.09 16.53
N ASP A 629 -12.60 -2.62 17.55
CA ASP A 629 -11.35 -2.07 18.05
C ASP A 629 -10.23 -2.14 17.00
N ASP A 630 -10.15 -3.23 16.24
CA ASP A 630 -9.20 -3.41 15.15
C ASP A 630 -9.41 -2.38 14.03
N PHE A 631 -10.65 -2.15 13.63
CA PHE A 631 -10.98 -1.09 12.67
C PHE A 631 -10.65 0.31 13.21
N GLY A 632 -10.97 0.60 14.47
CA GLY A 632 -10.63 1.88 15.12
C GLY A 632 -9.12 2.16 15.15
N SER A 633 -8.32 1.09 15.11
CA SER A 633 -6.86 1.13 15.08
C SER A 633 -6.27 0.89 13.68
N TYR A 634 -7.09 0.84 12.64
CA TYR A 634 -6.69 0.51 11.26
C TYR A 634 -5.98 -0.85 11.09
N ARG A 635 -6.27 -1.81 11.97
CA ARG A 635 -5.80 -3.20 11.85
C ARG A 635 -6.76 -4.06 11.04
N ILE A 636 -6.95 -3.70 9.77
CA ILE A 636 -7.97 -4.30 8.89
C ILE A 636 -7.72 -5.80 8.66
N SER A 637 -6.45 -6.20 8.54
CA SER A 637 -6.06 -7.61 8.40
C SER A 637 -6.45 -8.43 9.62
N GLU A 638 -6.23 -7.91 10.82
CA GLU A 638 -6.57 -8.54 12.09
C GLU A 638 -8.09 -8.64 12.25
N ALA A 639 -8.82 -7.58 11.90
CA ALA A 639 -10.29 -7.62 11.87
C ALA A 639 -10.81 -8.73 10.95
N PHE A 640 -10.22 -8.88 9.76
CA PHE A 640 -10.58 -9.96 8.85
C PHE A 640 -10.22 -11.35 9.40
N LYS A 641 -9.02 -11.53 9.97
CA LYS A 641 -8.59 -12.80 10.57
C LYS A 641 -9.50 -13.24 11.72
N GLU A 642 -9.96 -12.29 12.54
CA GLU A 642 -10.90 -12.58 13.62
C GLU A 642 -12.28 -12.99 13.06
N ALA A 643 -12.80 -12.30 12.04
CA ALA A 643 -14.03 -12.70 11.35
C ALA A 643 -13.91 -14.09 10.69
N TYR A 644 -12.77 -14.36 10.05
CA TYR A 644 -12.45 -15.67 9.48
C TYR A 644 -12.43 -16.77 10.55
N ARG A 645 -11.68 -16.56 11.66
CA ARG A 645 -11.58 -17.49 12.78
C ARG A 645 -12.94 -17.75 13.40
N LEU A 646 -13.72 -16.70 13.66
CA LEU A 646 -15.08 -16.81 14.21
C LEU A 646 -15.98 -17.69 13.34
N PHE A 647 -15.93 -17.51 12.01
CA PHE A 647 -16.74 -18.34 11.12
C PHE A 647 -16.19 -19.76 10.96
N TRP A 648 -14.88 -19.89 10.73
CA TRP A 648 -14.27 -21.19 10.41
C TRP A 648 -14.21 -22.11 11.62
N ASP A 649 -13.67 -21.61 12.72
CA ASP A 649 -13.40 -22.41 13.92
C ASP A 649 -14.60 -22.44 14.86
N ASP A 650 -15.12 -21.29 15.26
CA ASP A 650 -16.15 -21.24 16.30
C ASP A 650 -17.52 -21.59 15.73
N PHE A 651 -17.93 -20.99 14.62
CA PHE A 651 -19.26 -21.25 14.05
C PHE A 651 -19.32 -22.59 13.36
N SER A 652 -18.53 -22.78 12.27
CA SER A 652 -18.60 -24.00 11.46
C SER A 652 -17.94 -25.21 12.13
N GLY A 653 -16.80 -25.00 12.85
CA GLY A 653 -16.04 -26.09 13.47
C GLY A 653 -16.60 -26.57 14.80
N LEU A 654 -17.28 -25.70 15.55
CA LEU A 654 -17.81 -26.03 16.87
C LEU A 654 -19.32 -25.89 16.95
N TYR A 655 -19.87 -24.69 16.79
CA TYR A 655 -21.28 -24.42 16.98
C TYR A 655 -22.20 -25.34 16.14
N LEU A 656 -21.98 -25.38 14.83
CA LEU A 656 -22.78 -26.22 13.95
C LEU A 656 -22.67 -27.72 14.29
N GLU A 657 -21.50 -28.18 14.72
CA GLU A 657 -21.33 -29.58 15.16
C GLU A 657 -22.06 -29.84 16.50
N MET A 658 -22.10 -28.86 17.42
CA MET A 658 -22.85 -28.98 18.66
C MET A 658 -24.36 -29.06 18.44
N VAL A 659 -24.93 -28.25 17.53
CA VAL A 659 -26.40 -28.17 17.31
C VAL A 659 -26.88 -29.06 16.17
N LYS A 660 -25.98 -29.58 15.33
CA LYS A 660 -26.38 -30.47 14.21
C LYS A 660 -27.27 -31.62 14.69
N PRO A 661 -28.50 -31.76 14.13
CA PRO A 661 -29.36 -32.87 14.48
C PRO A 661 -28.76 -34.20 14.01
N ALA A 662 -29.17 -35.31 14.65
CA ALA A 662 -28.83 -36.63 14.15
C ALA A 662 -29.36 -36.82 12.73
N TYR A 663 -28.69 -37.65 11.92
CA TYR A 663 -29.08 -37.86 10.53
C TYR A 663 -30.55 -38.33 10.44
N GLY A 664 -31.33 -37.57 9.67
CA GLY A 664 -32.76 -37.83 9.47
C GLY A 664 -33.67 -37.36 10.62
N SER A 665 -33.13 -36.75 11.65
CA SER A 665 -33.90 -36.16 12.77
C SER A 665 -34.10 -34.65 12.54
N PRO A 666 -35.26 -34.11 12.96
CA PRO A 666 -35.46 -32.65 12.92
C PRO A 666 -34.74 -31.94 14.08
N THR A 667 -34.55 -30.65 13.92
CA THR A 667 -34.14 -29.73 15.02
C THR A 667 -35.35 -29.02 15.61
N ASP A 668 -35.16 -28.38 16.78
CA ASP A 668 -36.20 -27.55 17.40
C ASP A 668 -36.26 -26.14 16.79
N PRO A 669 -37.39 -25.43 16.92
CA PRO A 669 -37.55 -24.09 16.36
C PRO A 669 -36.61 -23.02 16.95
N ALA A 670 -36.31 -23.09 18.23
CA ALA A 670 -35.48 -22.09 18.90
C ALA A 670 -34.01 -22.15 18.44
N THR A 671 -33.47 -23.36 18.33
CA THR A 671 -32.12 -23.61 17.80
C THR A 671 -32.01 -23.19 16.34
N MET A 672 -33.02 -23.53 15.50
CA MET A 672 -33.05 -23.09 14.10
C MET A 672 -33.10 -21.56 13.98
N ALA A 673 -33.92 -20.89 14.74
CA ALA A 673 -34.05 -19.43 14.73
C ALA A 673 -32.74 -18.77 15.15
N ALA A 674 -32.10 -19.25 16.22
CA ALA A 674 -30.80 -18.75 16.66
C ALA A 674 -29.72 -18.97 15.61
N THR A 675 -29.65 -20.15 14.99
CA THR A 675 -28.67 -20.48 13.95
C THR A 675 -28.83 -19.55 12.73
N ARG A 676 -30.05 -19.27 12.30
CA ARG A 676 -30.33 -18.33 11.20
C ARG A 676 -29.94 -16.89 11.58
N ALA A 677 -30.21 -16.46 12.81
CA ALA A 677 -29.81 -15.15 13.29
C ALA A 677 -28.27 -15.00 13.32
N PHE A 678 -27.57 -16.05 13.74
CA PHE A 678 -26.09 -16.07 13.68
C PHE A 678 -25.57 -16.02 12.24
N PHE A 679 -26.18 -16.76 11.33
CA PHE A 679 -25.84 -16.66 9.90
C PHE A 679 -26.04 -15.24 9.37
N ASP A 680 -27.16 -14.58 9.68
CA ASP A 680 -27.44 -13.22 9.27
C ASP A 680 -26.34 -12.26 9.79
N ALA A 681 -26.03 -12.36 11.08
CA ALA A 681 -24.98 -11.54 11.70
C ALA A 681 -23.59 -11.80 11.05
N LEU A 682 -23.24 -13.07 10.82
CA LEU A 682 -21.95 -13.43 10.19
C LEU A 682 -21.87 -12.98 8.74
N MET A 683 -22.95 -13.07 7.96
CA MET A 683 -22.96 -12.54 6.58
C MET A 683 -22.77 -11.03 6.57
N ARG A 684 -23.46 -10.29 7.44
CA ARG A 684 -23.28 -8.84 7.56
C ARG A 684 -21.87 -8.48 8.03
N LEU A 685 -21.29 -9.25 8.94
CA LEU A 685 -19.91 -9.05 9.41
C LEU A 685 -18.87 -9.29 8.31
N LEU A 686 -19.06 -10.32 7.49
CA LEU A 686 -18.14 -10.72 6.42
C LEU A 686 -18.31 -9.90 5.14
N HIS A 687 -19.46 -9.25 4.94
CA HIS A 687 -19.79 -8.55 3.70
C HIS A 687 -18.76 -7.51 3.25
N PRO A 688 -18.20 -6.66 4.12
CA PRO A 688 -17.16 -5.73 3.69
C PRO A 688 -15.94 -6.41 3.04
N PHE A 689 -15.63 -7.62 3.48
CA PHE A 689 -14.47 -8.39 3.01
C PHE A 689 -14.77 -9.26 1.81
N MET A 690 -15.92 -9.94 1.81
CA MET A 690 -16.35 -10.92 0.80
C MET A 690 -17.79 -10.61 0.34
N PRO A 691 -17.97 -9.57 -0.48
CA PRO A 691 -19.30 -9.01 -0.75
C PRO A 691 -20.23 -9.93 -1.53
N PHE A 692 -19.71 -10.79 -2.40
CA PHE A 692 -20.55 -11.54 -3.32
C PHE A 692 -21.20 -12.79 -2.70
N VAL A 693 -20.41 -13.65 -2.06
CA VAL A 693 -20.94 -14.84 -1.39
C VAL A 693 -21.88 -14.47 -0.26
N THR A 694 -21.60 -13.37 0.43
CA THR A 694 -22.42 -12.90 1.55
C THR A 694 -23.75 -12.33 1.08
N GLU A 695 -23.80 -11.59 -0.03
CA GLU A 695 -25.03 -11.11 -0.63
C GLU A 695 -25.94 -12.29 -1.07
N GLU A 696 -25.38 -13.28 -1.79
CA GLU A 696 -26.15 -14.41 -2.27
C GLU A 696 -26.80 -15.19 -1.13
N ILE A 697 -26.05 -15.48 -0.08
CA ILE A 697 -26.57 -16.21 1.09
C ILE A 697 -27.56 -15.35 1.87
N TRP A 698 -27.28 -14.06 2.08
CA TRP A 698 -28.12 -13.17 2.85
C TRP A 698 -29.51 -12.96 2.20
N GLN A 699 -29.55 -12.91 0.88
CA GLN A 699 -30.79 -12.81 0.12
C GLN A 699 -31.62 -14.10 0.23
N ASP A 700 -30.99 -15.28 0.26
CA ASP A 700 -31.69 -16.58 0.37
C ASP A 700 -32.09 -16.92 1.83
N LEU A 701 -31.41 -16.32 2.83
CA LEU A 701 -31.61 -16.62 4.25
C LEU A 701 -33.01 -16.25 4.76
N ALA A 702 -33.59 -15.17 4.23
CA ALA A 702 -34.93 -14.70 4.58
C ALA A 702 -35.56 -13.96 3.38
N PRO A 703 -36.92 -13.91 3.28
CA PRO A 703 -37.59 -13.07 2.31
C PRO A 703 -37.12 -11.59 2.46
N ARG A 704 -36.74 -10.99 1.36
CA ARG A 704 -36.31 -9.58 1.31
C ARG A 704 -37.28 -8.77 0.47
N ALA A 705 -37.46 -7.50 0.79
CA ALA A 705 -38.18 -6.60 -0.07
C ALA A 705 -37.40 -6.31 -1.37
N GLU A 706 -38.10 -5.89 -2.40
CA GLU A 706 -37.42 -5.49 -3.64
C GLU A 706 -36.48 -4.30 -3.38
N GLY A 707 -35.24 -4.40 -3.82
CA GLY A 707 -34.25 -3.39 -3.63
C GLY A 707 -33.41 -3.51 -2.34
N GLU A 708 -33.79 -4.37 -1.41
CA GLU A 708 -32.98 -4.66 -0.23
C GLU A 708 -31.67 -5.37 -0.63
N SER A 709 -30.58 -4.93 0.00
CA SER A 709 -29.25 -5.52 -0.15
C SER A 709 -28.50 -5.48 1.18
N ILE A 710 -27.66 -6.49 1.39
CA ILE A 710 -26.74 -6.51 2.51
C ILE A 710 -25.78 -5.29 2.52
N CYS A 711 -25.51 -4.70 1.34
CA CYS A 711 -24.70 -3.47 1.21
C CYS A 711 -25.19 -2.31 2.09
N THR A 712 -26.49 -2.25 2.36
CA THR A 712 -27.14 -1.18 3.15
C THR A 712 -27.72 -1.70 4.47
N ALA A 713 -27.59 -3.00 4.74
CA ALA A 713 -28.00 -3.56 6.03
C ALA A 713 -27.07 -3.10 7.15
N ALA A 714 -27.62 -2.90 8.36
CA ALA A 714 -26.82 -2.45 9.51
C ALA A 714 -25.76 -3.49 9.91
N MET A 715 -24.56 -3.02 10.27
CA MET A 715 -23.55 -3.89 10.89
C MET A 715 -24.11 -4.55 12.15
N PRO A 716 -23.73 -5.80 12.46
CA PRO A 716 -24.12 -6.40 13.74
C PRO A 716 -23.45 -5.66 14.90
N GLU A 717 -24.22 -5.40 15.94
CA GLU A 717 -23.72 -4.73 17.15
C GLU A 717 -23.34 -5.75 18.22
N ALA A 718 -22.25 -5.48 18.95
CA ALA A 718 -21.80 -6.31 20.05
C ALA A 718 -22.66 -6.12 21.30
N GLY A 719 -23.13 -7.19 21.87
CA GLY A 719 -23.71 -7.20 23.21
C GLY A 719 -22.66 -7.11 24.33
N ALA A 720 -23.07 -7.40 25.55
CA ALA A 720 -22.17 -7.47 26.70
C ALA A 720 -21.26 -8.72 26.59
N VAL A 721 -19.95 -8.53 26.71
CA VAL A 721 -19.01 -9.67 26.68
C VAL A 721 -19.16 -10.48 27.99
N LYS A 722 -19.39 -11.80 27.82
CA LYS A 722 -19.57 -12.73 28.94
C LYS A 722 -18.29 -13.53 29.19
N GLU A 723 -17.26 -12.86 29.70
CA GLU A 723 -15.90 -13.46 29.86
C GLU A 723 -15.91 -14.74 30.72
N ALA A 724 -16.68 -14.77 31.79
CA ALA A 724 -16.78 -15.94 32.66
C ALA A 724 -17.34 -17.15 31.92
N LEU A 725 -18.39 -16.95 31.10
CA LEU A 725 -18.98 -18.01 30.29
C LEU A 725 -17.96 -18.54 29.24
N LEU A 726 -17.28 -17.65 28.56
CA LEU A 726 -16.29 -18.00 27.57
C LEU A 726 -15.13 -18.79 28.20
N ALA A 727 -14.62 -18.34 29.36
CA ALA A 727 -13.56 -19.03 30.08
C ALA A 727 -13.99 -20.46 30.54
N ARG A 728 -15.22 -20.63 30.99
CA ARG A 728 -15.77 -21.94 31.33
C ARG A 728 -15.90 -22.87 30.15
N PHE A 729 -16.37 -22.33 29.00
CA PHE A 729 -16.46 -23.15 27.78
C PHE A 729 -15.08 -23.57 27.25
N GLU A 730 -14.03 -22.73 27.38
CA GLU A 730 -12.67 -23.13 26.98
C GLU A 730 -12.20 -24.37 27.76
N LEU A 731 -12.55 -24.52 29.03
CA LEU A 731 -12.27 -25.74 29.80
C LEU A 731 -12.99 -26.97 29.20
N ALA A 732 -14.25 -26.81 28.83
CA ALA A 732 -14.99 -27.89 28.16
C ALA A 732 -14.39 -28.26 26.79
N LYS A 733 -14.00 -27.27 26.01
CA LYS A 733 -13.36 -27.44 24.69
C LYS A 733 -12.01 -28.16 24.80
N GLU A 734 -11.19 -27.82 25.82
CA GLU A 734 -9.93 -28.50 26.11
C GLU A 734 -10.16 -29.95 26.52
N ALA A 735 -11.18 -30.23 27.35
CA ALA A 735 -11.55 -31.59 27.72
C ALA A 735 -12.02 -32.41 26.51
N ILE A 736 -12.87 -31.84 25.63
CA ILE A 736 -13.30 -32.46 24.37
C ILE A 736 -12.09 -32.81 23.48
N SER A 737 -11.16 -31.86 23.31
CA SER A 737 -9.94 -32.07 22.53
C SER A 737 -9.06 -33.18 23.11
N SER A 738 -8.94 -33.21 24.43
CA SER A 738 -8.17 -34.25 25.14
C SER A 738 -8.76 -35.65 24.97
N VAL A 739 -10.08 -35.79 25.05
CA VAL A 739 -10.76 -37.05 24.76
C VAL A 739 -10.54 -37.47 23.30
N ARG A 740 -10.64 -36.58 22.35
CA ARG A 740 -10.35 -36.87 20.95
C ARG A 740 -8.90 -37.30 20.72
N ASN A 741 -7.96 -36.67 21.41
CA ASN A 741 -6.54 -37.08 21.41
C ASN A 741 -6.33 -38.48 22.00
N VAL A 742 -7.00 -38.83 23.10
CA VAL A 742 -7.00 -40.18 23.65
C VAL A 742 -7.52 -41.20 22.62
N ARG A 743 -8.61 -40.90 21.94
CA ARG A 743 -9.15 -41.75 20.86
C ARG A 743 -8.11 -42.01 19.76
N ASN A 744 -7.47 -40.93 19.27
CA ASN A 744 -6.45 -41.03 18.20
C ASN A 744 -5.23 -41.86 18.67
N GLN A 745 -4.75 -41.56 19.86
CA GLN A 745 -3.55 -42.26 20.44
C GLN A 745 -3.80 -43.72 20.71
N LYS A 746 -5.01 -44.05 21.14
CA LYS A 746 -5.40 -45.43 21.44
C LYS A 746 -6.12 -46.16 20.29
N GLN A 747 -6.21 -45.48 19.10
CA GLN A 747 -6.83 -45.99 17.88
C GLN A 747 -8.30 -46.44 18.10
N LEU A 748 -9.03 -45.76 18.96
CA LEU A 748 -10.40 -46.07 19.27
C LEU A 748 -11.33 -45.56 18.16
N PRO A 749 -12.35 -46.38 17.71
CA PRO A 749 -13.26 -45.99 16.68
C PRO A 749 -14.07 -44.72 17.06
N GLN A 750 -14.21 -43.78 16.14
CA GLN A 750 -14.97 -42.52 16.37
C GLN A 750 -16.44 -42.77 16.72
N LYS A 751 -17.04 -43.87 16.24
CA LYS A 751 -18.42 -44.24 16.50
C LYS A 751 -18.66 -44.94 17.87
N GLU A 752 -17.61 -45.36 18.53
CA GLU A 752 -17.73 -45.97 19.85
C GLU A 752 -17.95 -44.93 20.92
N ALA A 753 -19.01 -45.02 21.70
CA ALA A 753 -19.25 -44.16 22.85
C ALA A 753 -18.37 -44.55 24.02
N LEU A 754 -17.66 -43.57 24.58
CA LEU A 754 -16.74 -43.79 25.73
C LEU A 754 -17.38 -43.25 27.01
N ALA A 755 -17.11 -43.91 28.13
CA ALA A 755 -17.36 -43.30 29.43
C ALA A 755 -16.19 -42.36 29.80
N LEU A 756 -16.48 -41.28 30.50
CA LEU A 756 -15.47 -40.35 31.04
C LEU A 756 -15.68 -40.24 32.54
N ARG A 757 -14.64 -40.42 33.35
CA ARG A 757 -14.68 -40.17 34.80
C ARG A 757 -13.89 -38.94 35.12
N VAL A 758 -14.38 -38.14 36.09
CA VAL A 758 -13.79 -36.86 36.43
C VAL A 758 -13.67 -36.71 37.95
N VAL A 759 -12.51 -36.22 38.42
CA VAL A 759 -12.34 -35.71 39.78
C VAL A 759 -12.84 -34.27 39.78
N VAL A 760 -14.02 -34.07 40.32
CA VAL A 760 -14.71 -32.77 40.33
C VAL A 760 -13.94 -31.77 41.18
N ASP A 761 -13.55 -30.66 40.59
CA ASP A 761 -12.96 -29.51 41.24
C ASP A 761 -13.61 -28.19 40.71
N GLU A 762 -13.10 -27.05 41.14
CA GLU A 762 -13.60 -25.72 40.70
C GLU A 762 -13.48 -25.43 39.20
N ASN A 763 -12.49 -26.08 38.51
CA ASN A 763 -12.25 -25.92 37.10
C ASN A 763 -13.09 -26.88 36.23
N TYR A 764 -13.79 -27.86 36.84
CA TYR A 764 -14.66 -28.76 36.09
C TYR A 764 -15.89 -27.99 35.55
N PRO A 765 -16.09 -27.90 34.20
CA PRO A 765 -17.19 -27.17 33.60
C PRO A 765 -18.46 -28.03 33.55
N ALA A 766 -19.04 -28.33 34.74
CA ALA A 766 -20.18 -29.24 34.90
C ALA A 766 -21.39 -28.86 34.05
N GLU A 767 -21.61 -27.55 33.90
CA GLU A 767 -22.71 -26.99 33.08
C GLU A 767 -22.61 -27.40 31.61
N TYR A 768 -21.42 -27.60 31.08
CA TYR A 768 -21.15 -28.03 29.67
C TYR A 768 -21.08 -29.57 29.51
N ALA A 769 -21.40 -30.37 30.52
CA ALA A 769 -21.40 -31.82 30.41
C ALA A 769 -22.22 -32.35 29.20
N PRO A 770 -23.43 -31.79 28.88
CA PRO A 770 -24.17 -32.23 27.67
C PRO A 770 -23.40 -31.97 26.37
N VAL A 771 -22.72 -30.84 26.28
CA VAL A 771 -21.88 -30.47 25.11
C VAL A 771 -20.67 -31.41 25.00
N MET A 772 -19.99 -31.65 26.12
CA MET A 772 -18.85 -32.59 26.17
C MET A 772 -19.26 -34.01 25.75
N MET A 773 -20.40 -34.47 26.22
CA MET A 773 -20.95 -35.79 25.84
C MET A 773 -21.18 -35.89 24.33
N LYS A 774 -21.84 -34.90 23.72
CA LYS A 774 -22.12 -34.90 22.28
C LYS A 774 -20.83 -34.78 21.46
N MET A 775 -20.00 -33.81 21.77
CA MET A 775 -18.83 -33.46 20.95
C MET A 775 -17.68 -34.46 21.06
N ALA A 776 -17.55 -35.17 22.16
CA ALA A 776 -16.55 -36.21 22.39
C ALA A 776 -17.11 -37.63 22.24
N ASN A 777 -18.40 -37.76 21.83
CA ASN A 777 -19.11 -39.03 21.73
C ASN A 777 -18.98 -39.86 23.03
N LEU A 778 -19.46 -39.29 24.16
CA LEU A 778 -19.41 -39.95 25.46
C LEU A 778 -20.79 -40.55 25.80
N SER A 779 -20.80 -41.74 26.41
CA SER A 779 -21.97 -42.37 26.95
C SER A 779 -22.37 -41.82 28.31
N ALA A 780 -21.41 -41.40 29.13
CA ALA A 780 -21.60 -40.82 30.45
C ALA A 780 -20.38 -39.99 30.88
N ILE A 781 -20.58 -39.03 31.77
CA ILE A 781 -19.54 -38.33 32.53
C ILE A 781 -19.85 -38.59 34.00
N GLU A 782 -18.97 -39.35 34.70
CA GLU A 782 -19.20 -39.82 36.05
C GLU A 782 -18.19 -39.16 37.02
N PRO A 783 -18.66 -38.55 38.13
CA PRO A 783 -17.75 -38.16 39.19
C PRO A 783 -17.02 -39.36 39.79
N THR A 784 -15.75 -39.18 40.10
CA THR A 784 -14.95 -40.22 40.78
C THR A 784 -14.00 -39.62 41.80
N VAL A 785 -13.73 -40.33 42.82
CA VAL A 785 -12.64 -40.08 43.78
C VAL A 785 -11.56 -41.12 43.70
N GLU A 786 -11.84 -42.26 43.00
CA GLU A 786 -10.92 -43.33 42.77
C GLU A 786 -10.20 -43.13 41.46
N LYS A 787 -8.90 -43.36 41.48
CA LYS A 787 -8.04 -43.32 40.30
C LYS A 787 -7.98 -44.72 39.70
N ASP A 788 -8.38 -44.87 38.45
CA ASP A 788 -8.28 -46.10 37.70
C ASP A 788 -6.91 -46.16 37.02
N PRO A 789 -5.98 -46.97 37.50
CA PRO A 789 -4.62 -47.10 36.97
C PRO A 789 -4.62 -47.61 35.53
N THR A 790 -5.70 -48.24 35.08
CA THR A 790 -5.83 -48.81 33.71
C THR A 790 -6.52 -47.84 32.76
N ALA A 791 -7.01 -46.69 33.21
CA ALA A 791 -7.64 -45.70 32.41
C ALA A 791 -6.61 -44.79 31.74
N ALA A 792 -6.94 -44.31 30.51
CA ALA A 792 -6.18 -43.21 29.91
C ALA A 792 -6.54 -41.90 30.61
N ALA A 793 -5.60 -41.33 31.34
CA ALA A 793 -5.82 -40.08 32.10
C ALA A 793 -5.27 -38.85 31.39
N PHE A 794 -5.92 -37.70 31.60
CA PHE A 794 -5.45 -36.39 31.16
C PHE A 794 -5.90 -35.29 32.15
N LEU A 795 -5.23 -34.15 32.07
CA LEU A 795 -5.55 -32.95 32.87
C LEU A 795 -6.04 -31.82 31.98
N VAL A 796 -7.04 -31.11 32.49
CA VAL A 796 -7.38 -29.78 32.01
C VAL A 796 -7.27 -28.83 33.19
N LYS A 797 -6.26 -27.98 33.16
CA LYS A 797 -5.77 -27.26 34.35
C LYS A 797 -5.53 -28.20 35.53
N THR A 798 -6.36 -28.12 36.57
CA THR A 798 -6.27 -28.97 37.78
C THR A 798 -7.20 -30.18 37.76
N THR A 799 -8.24 -30.11 36.86
CA THR A 799 -9.24 -31.20 36.80
C THR A 799 -8.69 -32.44 36.15
N GLN A 800 -8.77 -33.58 36.83
CA GLN A 800 -8.34 -34.87 36.33
C GLN A 800 -9.48 -35.65 35.69
N TYR A 801 -9.22 -36.15 34.49
CA TYR A 801 -10.16 -36.95 33.71
C TYR A 801 -9.57 -38.32 33.41
N PHE A 802 -10.42 -39.35 33.39
CA PHE A 802 -10.06 -40.73 33.12
C PHE A 802 -10.99 -41.33 32.08
N VAL A 803 -10.45 -41.90 31.02
CA VAL A 803 -11.19 -42.71 30.05
C VAL A 803 -10.94 -44.17 30.37
N PRO A 804 -11.93 -44.92 30.91
CA PRO A 804 -11.78 -46.33 31.23
C PRO A 804 -11.41 -47.16 30.00
N MET A 805 -10.36 -47.96 30.09
CA MET A 805 -9.79 -48.72 28.97
C MET A 805 -9.94 -50.25 29.14
N ALA A 806 -10.98 -50.70 29.82
CA ALA A 806 -11.25 -52.09 30.17
C ALA A 806 -10.61 -53.18 29.26
N GLY A 807 -9.48 -53.79 29.70
CA GLY A 807 -8.87 -54.93 29.04
C GLY A 807 -8.07 -54.67 27.75
N ARG A 808 -7.79 -53.40 27.40
CA ARG A 808 -7.16 -52.99 26.14
C ARG A 808 -5.77 -52.35 26.28
N ILE A 809 -5.17 -52.36 27.45
CA ILE A 809 -3.88 -51.74 27.68
C ILE A 809 -2.77 -52.80 27.77
N ASP A 810 -1.74 -52.68 26.93
CA ASP A 810 -0.43 -53.25 27.15
C ASP A 810 0.28 -52.44 28.26
N VAL A 811 0.26 -52.95 29.47
CA VAL A 811 0.75 -52.27 30.68
C VAL A 811 2.24 -51.91 30.56
N GLU A 812 3.07 -52.74 29.90
CA GLU A 812 4.49 -52.45 29.73
C GLU A 812 4.72 -51.31 28.72
N ALA A 813 4.01 -51.31 27.61
CA ALA A 813 4.09 -50.26 26.61
C ALA A 813 3.59 -48.92 27.15
N GLU A 814 2.50 -48.93 27.96
CA GLU A 814 1.95 -47.73 28.59
C GLU A 814 2.90 -47.17 29.68
N ARG A 815 3.50 -48.06 30.49
CA ARG A 815 4.49 -47.66 31.47
C ARG A 815 5.69 -46.97 30.86
N LYS A 816 6.22 -47.49 29.75
CA LYS A 816 7.33 -46.88 29.03
C LYS A 816 6.95 -45.49 28.51
N LYS A 817 5.75 -45.37 27.93
CA LYS A 817 5.26 -44.09 27.40
C LYS A 817 5.08 -43.02 28.48
N LEU A 818 4.49 -43.39 29.62
CA LEU A 818 4.33 -42.48 30.75
C LEU A 818 5.66 -42.04 31.36
N ALA A 819 6.66 -42.96 31.40
CA ALA A 819 8.01 -42.67 31.87
C ALA A 819 8.73 -41.67 30.91
N ASP A 820 8.60 -41.87 29.61
CA ASP A 820 9.19 -40.99 28.61
C ASP A 820 8.52 -39.58 28.68
N GLU A 821 7.19 -39.51 28.87
CA GLU A 821 6.45 -38.24 29.01
C GLU A 821 6.79 -37.53 30.32
N LEU A 822 6.97 -38.26 31.40
CA LEU A 822 7.44 -37.73 32.69
C LEU A 822 8.82 -37.08 32.54
N ALA A 823 9.77 -37.76 31.92
CA ALA A 823 11.11 -37.24 31.68
C ALA A 823 11.08 -35.95 30.82
N TYR A 824 10.21 -35.91 29.83
CA TYR A 824 10.02 -34.71 29.01
C TYR A 824 9.50 -33.54 29.85
N CYS A 825 8.44 -33.74 30.64
CA CYS A 825 7.84 -32.70 31.49
C CYS A 825 8.80 -32.21 32.59
N GLU A 826 9.61 -33.09 33.17
CA GLU A 826 10.68 -32.73 34.13
C GLU A 826 11.76 -31.86 33.48
N GLY A 827 12.17 -32.20 32.24
CA GLY A 827 13.09 -31.40 31.45
C GLY A 827 12.51 -30.00 31.08
N PHE A 828 11.22 -29.97 30.76
CA PHE A 828 10.51 -28.70 30.48
C PHE A 828 10.43 -27.84 31.74
N LEU A 829 10.02 -28.41 32.89
CA LEU A 829 9.96 -27.69 34.17
C LEU A 829 11.32 -27.13 34.57
N ALA A 830 12.40 -27.93 34.44
CA ALA A 830 13.76 -27.45 34.69
C ALA A 830 14.16 -26.25 33.83
N SER A 831 13.72 -26.23 32.55
CA SER A 831 13.94 -25.10 31.63
C SER A 831 13.17 -23.85 32.08
N VAL A 832 11.91 -23.99 32.47
CA VAL A 832 11.07 -22.89 32.96
C VAL A 832 11.62 -22.35 34.29
N MET A 833 11.98 -23.22 35.23
CA MET A 833 12.57 -22.83 36.52
C MET A 833 13.92 -22.12 36.32
N LYS A 834 14.76 -22.55 35.38
CA LYS A 834 16.01 -21.86 35.04
C LYS A 834 15.77 -20.43 34.54
N LYS A 835 14.68 -20.19 33.81
CA LYS A 835 14.28 -18.82 33.40
C LYS A 835 13.78 -18.00 34.59
N LEU A 836 12.93 -18.58 35.42
CA LEU A 836 12.36 -17.92 36.60
C LEU A 836 13.38 -17.67 37.72
N SER A 837 14.47 -18.46 37.80
CA SER A 837 15.59 -18.24 38.73
C SER A 837 16.58 -17.18 38.25
N ASN A 838 16.46 -16.72 37.01
CA ASN A 838 17.29 -15.62 36.50
C ASN A 838 16.71 -14.28 36.96
N GLU A 839 17.29 -13.68 37.98
CA GLU A 839 16.85 -12.42 38.57
C GLU A 839 16.75 -11.28 37.52
N ARG A 840 17.67 -11.23 36.54
CA ARG A 840 17.62 -10.26 35.47
C ARG A 840 16.39 -10.42 34.58
N PHE A 841 16.01 -11.65 34.27
CA PHE A 841 14.80 -11.94 33.52
C PHE A 841 13.54 -11.49 34.29
N VAL A 842 13.43 -11.86 35.54
CA VAL A 842 12.26 -11.57 36.39
C VAL A 842 12.10 -10.05 36.63
N GLN A 843 13.21 -9.30 36.72
CA GLN A 843 13.20 -7.86 36.95
C GLN A 843 13.03 -7.03 35.68
N SER A 844 13.43 -7.53 34.48
CA SER A 844 13.44 -6.75 33.24
C SER A 844 12.33 -7.14 32.25
N ALA A 845 11.75 -8.33 32.39
CA ALA A 845 10.67 -8.76 31.49
C ALA A 845 9.32 -8.14 31.90
N PRO A 846 8.39 -7.86 30.92
CA PRO A 846 7.04 -7.42 31.22
C PRO A 846 6.33 -8.36 32.20
N GLU A 847 5.58 -7.82 33.14
CA GLU A 847 4.87 -8.57 34.20
C GLU A 847 4.01 -9.71 33.63
N LYS A 848 3.35 -9.48 32.49
CA LYS A 848 2.56 -10.48 31.75
C LYS A 848 3.42 -11.69 31.28
N VAL A 849 4.66 -11.46 30.92
CA VAL A 849 5.58 -12.52 30.47
C VAL A 849 6.04 -13.37 31.66
N VAL A 850 6.35 -12.75 32.79
CA VAL A 850 6.73 -13.44 34.03
C VAL A 850 5.54 -14.25 34.57
N ALA A 851 4.33 -13.68 34.55
CA ALA A 851 3.10 -14.37 34.94
C ALA A 851 2.84 -15.61 34.05
N ASN A 852 3.07 -15.49 32.74
CA ASN A 852 2.92 -16.62 31.82
C ASN A 852 3.95 -17.74 32.09
N GLU A 853 5.20 -17.42 32.41
CA GLU A 853 6.21 -18.46 32.77
C GLU A 853 5.89 -19.10 34.13
N ARG A 854 5.32 -18.37 35.09
CA ARG A 854 4.82 -18.94 36.37
C ARG A 854 3.60 -19.86 36.16
N ALA A 855 2.70 -19.51 35.25
CA ALA A 855 1.59 -20.39 34.87
C ALA A 855 2.10 -21.70 34.24
N LYS A 856 3.09 -21.62 33.34
CA LYS A 856 3.77 -22.80 32.74
C LYS A 856 4.45 -23.68 33.80
N GLN A 857 5.02 -23.07 34.84
CA GLN A 857 5.60 -23.81 35.97
C GLN A 857 4.53 -24.61 36.71
N ALA A 858 3.44 -23.95 37.10
CA ALA A 858 2.34 -24.59 37.83
C ALA A 858 1.68 -25.70 37.01
N ASP A 859 1.47 -25.51 35.71
CA ASP A 859 0.94 -26.52 34.80
C ASP A 859 1.88 -27.72 34.66
N ALA A 860 3.20 -27.48 34.55
CA ALA A 860 4.20 -28.55 34.44
C ALA A 860 4.31 -29.35 35.76
N GLU A 861 4.29 -28.70 36.93
CA GLU A 861 4.31 -29.34 38.24
C GLU A 861 3.09 -30.23 38.47
N ALA A 862 1.90 -29.75 38.11
CA ALA A 862 0.65 -30.50 38.18
C ALA A 862 0.71 -31.74 37.24
N LYS A 863 1.20 -31.57 36.04
CA LYS A 863 1.34 -32.65 35.06
C LYS A 863 2.34 -33.72 35.51
N ILE A 864 3.49 -33.32 36.06
CA ILE A 864 4.48 -34.22 36.63
C ILE A 864 3.91 -35.02 37.80
N ALA A 865 3.17 -34.38 38.71
CA ALA A 865 2.51 -35.04 39.82
C ALA A 865 1.52 -36.11 39.35
N ALA A 866 0.69 -35.80 38.37
CA ALA A 866 -0.26 -36.71 37.77
C ALA A 866 0.42 -37.91 37.07
N LEU A 867 1.50 -37.67 36.30
CA LEU A 867 2.24 -38.74 35.62
C LEU A 867 2.93 -39.69 36.60
N ARG A 868 3.53 -39.16 37.67
CA ARG A 868 4.15 -40.00 38.73
C ARG A 868 3.09 -40.86 39.44
N GLU A 869 1.92 -40.33 39.67
CA GLU A 869 0.84 -41.06 40.29
C GLU A 869 0.28 -42.15 39.37
N GLN A 870 0.17 -41.89 38.08
CA GLN A 870 -0.20 -42.89 37.07
C GLN A 870 0.82 -44.01 36.98
N LEU A 871 2.11 -43.69 36.98
CA LEU A 871 3.18 -44.69 37.00
C LEU A 871 3.13 -45.56 38.28
N ALA A 872 2.95 -44.94 39.44
CA ALA A 872 2.83 -45.65 40.72
C ALA A 872 1.55 -46.51 40.79
N ALA A 873 0.51 -46.16 40.06
CA ALA A 873 -0.70 -46.95 39.96
C ALA A 873 -0.59 -48.16 39.01
N LEU A 874 0.26 -48.08 38.00
CA LEU A 874 0.59 -49.23 37.13
C LEU A 874 1.53 -50.24 37.77
N ASP A 875 2.22 -49.88 38.89
CA ASP A 875 3.10 -50.73 39.66
C ASP A 875 2.35 -51.56 40.73
N LYS A 876 1.05 -51.25 40.94
CA LYS A 876 0.19 -52.03 41.86
C LYS A 876 -0.67 -53.05 41.10
#